data_d339990e9ac6aab0819a24ab5bbde275
#
_entry.id   d339990e9ac6aab0819a24ab5bbde275
#
_cell.length_a   1.000
_cell.length_b   1.000
_cell.length_c   1.000
_cell.angle_alpha   90.00
_cell.angle_beta   90.00
_cell.angle_gamma   90.00
#
_symmetry.space_group_name_H-M   'P 1'
#
loop_
_entity.id
_entity.type
_entity.pdbx_description
1 polymer ?
#
loop_
_entity_poly.entity_id
_entity_poly.type
_entity_poly.pdbx_seq_one_letter_code
_entity_poly.pdbx_strand_id
1 'polypeptide(L)'
;MKQYNAIKGKYPDAMLLFRVGDFYETFGDDAVKAAGVLGIILTKRGAGSETETALAGFPHHSLNTYLPKLVKAGMRVAICDQLENPKMTKTIVKRGVTELITPGVSLNDEVLQSKSNNFLAAVHFGKRLLGVSFLDVSTGEYLLAQGNEEYIDKLLQNFSPSEVLVQKQYKQKFKELFEDRFYTFYLEDWVFQKEYGFEALNTHFDVNSLKGFGVQELPEGIIAAGAVLYYLSETQHNKLKHIQNISRIAEDNYVWMDRFTIRNLELYHPNSLNAVTLLNVIDKTISPMGGRLLKRWLALPLKDVDKIHYRHELVKYCIENDDFLETIQYQLQQISDIERLISKVATGKVSPRETVLLKDSLNAVLPIKEKALASKNKSIKNLGHQFLDCSNIISKIEAVLFDNAPVNINKGGAIANGVSQELDDLRAISSSGKEYLDRMLARESERTAIPSLKIAFNNVFGYYIEVRNTHKDKVPDDWVRKQTLVNAERYITEELKEYETKILGAEEKIKELEQQLFTDLVQYIIQFVQPIQHNAKTIAQIDCLLSFAVLAVSNNYVCPVVDDSTGIEIKNGRHPVIEKQLPIGEEYIANDLVLSRNQQQIIMITGPNMSGKSAILRQTALIVLLAQMGSYVPAQNAKIGVVDKIFTRVGASDNISMGESTFMVEMNETASILNNISERSLVLLDEIGRGTSTYDGISIAWAIAEYLHEHPSKAKTLFATHYHELNEMTTTFERIKNYNVSVKELKDTIIFLRKLVAGGSNHSFGIHVAKLAGMPNQVIHRASKILKQLEKKQTSEEVKDTLKNVQDDNMQLSFFQLDDPLLEDLREEILTTNLDALTPIEALMKLNEIKRMLTKK
;
A
#
# COMPACT_ATOMS: atom_id res chain seq x y z
N MET A 1 -38.16 -1.19 -16.14
CA MET A 1 -38.27 -0.80 -14.74
C MET A 1 -38.61 -1.95 -13.78
N LYS A 2 -39.62 -2.79 -13.96
CA LYS A 2 -39.95 -3.88 -12.99
C LYS A 2 -38.74 -4.78 -12.66
N GLN A 3 -38.00 -5.28 -13.68
CA GLN A 3 -36.80 -6.09 -13.45
C GLN A 3 -35.69 -5.28 -12.74
N TYR A 4 -35.47 -4.02 -13.13
CA TYR A 4 -34.50 -3.15 -12.48
C TYR A 4 -34.80 -2.98 -10.99
N ASN A 5 -36.01 -2.59 -10.65
CA ASN A 5 -36.40 -2.37 -9.25
C ASN A 5 -36.34 -3.65 -8.41
N ALA A 6 -36.71 -4.80 -8.99
CA ALA A 6 -36.62 -6.09 -8.31
C ALA A 6 -35.16 -6.51 -8.03
N ILE A 7 -34.23 -6.21 -8.94
CA ILE A 7 -32.80 -6.47 -8.76
C ILE A 7 -32.18 -5.44 -7.82
N LYS A 8 -32.47 -4.14 -7.99
CA LYS A 8 -31.98 -3.08 -7.09
C LYS A 8 -32.40 -3.31 -5.64
N GLY A 9 -33.61 -3.82 -5.40
CA GLY A 9 -34.07 -4.18 -4.07
C GLY A 9 -33.26 -5.29 -3.39
N LYS A 10 -32.59 -6.15 -4.16
CA LYS A 10 -31.65 -7.17 -3.63
C LYS A 10 -30.26 -6.60 -3.32
N TYR A 11 -29.85 -5.53 -4.00
CA TYR A 11 -28.54 -4.89 -3.86
C TYR A 11 -28.71 -3.38 -3.61
N PRO A 12 -29.35 -2.99 -2.47
CA PRO A 12 -29.70 -1.60 -2.21
C PRO A 12 -28.46 -0.70 -2.12
N ASP A 13 -27.36 -1.22 -1.59
CA ASP A 13 -26.11 -0.50 -1.33
C ASP A 13 -25.15 -0.46 -2.54
N ALA A 14 -25.50 -1.15 -3.63
CA ALA A 14 -24.68 -1.19 -4.84
C ALA A 14 -25.29 -0.37 -5.97
N MET A 15 -24.48 0.35 -6.71
CA MET A 15 -24.89 0.99 -7.97
C MET A 15 -25.18 -0.09 -9.00
N LEU A 16 -26.38 -0.11 -9.55
CA LEU A 16 -26.78 -1.13 -10.51
C LEU A 16 -26.53 -0.66 -11.95
N LEU A 17 -25.56 -1.25 -12.64
CA LEU A 17 -25.36 -1.11 -14.08
C LEU A 17 -26.20 -2.15 -14.81
N PHE A 18 -27.33 -1.72 -15.33
CA PHE A 18 -28.35 -2.60 -15.92
C PHE A 18 -28.26 -2.60 -17.44
N ARG A 19 -28.01 -3.77 -18.04
CA ARG A 19 -27.87 -3.93 -19.50
C ARG A 19 -29.19 -3.73 -20.23
N VAL A 20 -29.26 -2.68 -21.07
CA VAL A 20 -30.40 -2.39 -21.97
C VAL A 20 -29.87 -2.28 -23.39
N GLY A 21 -30.07 -3.32 -24.19
CA GLY A 21 -29.49 -3.41 -25.54
C GLY A 21 -27.97 -3.29 -25.51
N ASP A 22 -27.43 -2.26 -26.14
CA ASP A 22 -26.00 -2.00 -26.26
C ASP A 22 -25.46 -1.05 -25.17
N PHE A 23 -26.29 -0.71 -24.16
CA PHE A 23 -25.89 0.20 -23.08
C PHE A 23 -25.99 -0.47 -21.71
N TYR A 24 -25.12 -0.03 -20.80
CA TYR A 24 -25.38 -0.11 -19.37
C TYR A 24 -26.03 1.18 -18.90
N GLU A 25 -27.23 1.05 -18.32
CA GLU A 25 -28.02 2.16 -17.80
C GLU A 25 -28.17 2.06 -16.30
N THR A 26 -28.18 3.18 -15.61
CA THR A 26 -28.49 3.31 -14.20
C THR A 26 -29.55 4.39 -13.99
N PHE A 27 -30.36 4.27 -12.93
CA PHE A 27 -31.55 5.09 -12.72
C PHE A 27 -31.58 5.71 -11.33
N GLY A 28 -32.37 6.78 -11.18
CA GLY A 28 -32.58 7.47 -9.90
C GLY A 28 -31.28 8.05 -9.30
N ASP A 29 -31.10 7.87 -8.00
CA ASP A 29 -29.92 8.38 -7.28
C ASP A 29 -28.60 7.80 -7.80
N ASP A 30 -28.62 6.53 -8.25
CA ASP A 30 -27.44 5.89 -8.85
C ASP A 30 -27.03 6.64 -10.13
N ALA A 31 -28.01 7.11 -10.94
CA ALA A 31 -27.71 7.89 -12.16
C ALA A 31 -27.06 9.23 -11.86
N VAL A 32 -27.53 9.93 -10.83
CA VAL A 32 -26.95 11.21 -10.39
C VAL A 32 -25.50 11.02 -9.93
N LYS A 33 -25.26 10.02 -9.09
CA LYS A 33 -23.90 9.67 -8.62
C LYS A 33 -22.99 9.26 -9.77
N ALA A 34 -23.48 8.38 -10.67
CA ALA A 34 -22.71 7.91 -11.83
C ALA A 34 -22.34 9.08 -12.75
N ALA A 35 -23.29 9.97 -13.07
CA ALA A 35 -23.03 11.13 -13.91
C ALA A 35 -21.94 12.05 -13.32
N GLY A 36 -21.98 12.29 -12.00
CA GLY A 36 -20.98 13.12 -11.30
C GLY A 36 -19.58 12.51 -11.33
N VAL A 37 -19.45 11.19 -11.07
CA VAL A 37 -18.15 10.51 -11.02
C VAL A 37 -17.56 10.27 -12.43
N LEU A 38 -18.42 9.88 -13.39
CA LEU A 38 -17.97 9.51 -14.73
C LEU A 38 -17.82 10.69 -15.68
N GLY A 39 -18.43 11.84 -15.36
CA GLY A 39 -18.49 13.01 -16.25
C GLY A 39 -19.38 12.74 -17.49
N ILE A 40 -20.41 11.90 -17.36
CA ILE A 40 -21.37 11.60 -18.44
C ILE A 40 -22.66 12.40 -18.28
N ILE A 41 -23.42 12.51 -19.36
CA ILE A 41 -24.65 13.30 -19.38
C ILE A 41 -25.74 12.62 -18.54
N LEU A 42 -26.32 13.37 -17.60
CA LEU A 42 -27.51 12.98 -16.87
C LEU A 42 -28.74 13.31 -17.71
N THR A 43 -29.53 12.31 -18.06
CA THR A 43 -30.77 12.43 -18.82
C THR A 43 -31.97 12.01 -17.97
N LYS A 44 -33.16 12.07 -18.57
CA LYS A 44 -34.40 11.66 -17.91
C LYS A 44 -35.13 10.64 -18.76
N ARG A 45 -35.55 9.56 -18.15
CA ARG A 45 -36.44 8.60 -18.77
C ARG A 45 -37.91 8.98 -18.49
N GLY A 46 -38.76 9.01 -19.52
CA GLY A 46 -40.15 9.39 -19.40
C GLY A 46 -40.35 10.89 -19.15
N ALA A 47 -39.53 11.71 -19.78
CA ALA A 47 -39.61 13.17 -19.65
C ALA A 47 -41.05 13.66 -19.90
N GLY A 48 -41.62 14.38 -18.95
CA GLY A 48 -42.97 14.91 -18.99
C GLY A 48 -44.08 13.95 -18.53
N SER A 49 -43.75 12.77 -17.98
CA SER A 49 -44.71 11.86 -17.36
C SER A 49 -44.57 11.84 -15.83
N GLU A 50 -45.62 11.41 -15.12
CA GLU A 50 -45.58 11.24 -13.63
C GLU A 50 -44.51 10.24 -13.16
N THR A 51 -43.94 9.45 -14.06
CA THR A 51 -42.92 8.43 -13.78
C THR A 51 -41.53 8.85 -14.25
N GLU A 52 -41.28 10.15 -14.37
CA GLU A 52 -39.97 10.69 -14.75
C GLU A 52 -38.87 10.26 -13.77
N THR A 53 -37.80 9.64 -14.29
CA THR A 53 -36.69 9.13 -13.48
C THR A 53 -35.35 9.54 -14.10
N ALA A 54 -34.41 10.00 -13.30
CA ALA A 54 -33.04 10.27 -13.74
C ALA A 54 -32.42 9.02 -14.36
N LEU A 55 -31.67 9.22 -15.46
CA LEU A 55 -31.02 8.18 -16.24
C LEU A 55 -29.60 8.62 -16.61
N ALA A 56 -28.65 7.77 -16.40
CA ALA A 56 -27.29 7.89 -16.94
C ALA A 56 -26.86 6.55 -17.52
N GLY A 57 -26.06 6.56 -18.58
CA GLY A 57 -25.63 5.31 -19.19
C GLY A 57 -24.47 5.50 -20.16
N PHE A 58 -23.83 4.40 -20.50
CA PHE A 58 -22.71 4.34 -21.43
C PHE A 58 -22.76 3.04 -22.24
N PRO A 59 -22.10 2.99 -23.42
CA PRO A 59 -22.07 1.80 -24.26
C PRO A 59 -21.43 0.61 -23.52
N HIS A 60 -22.02 -0.58 -23.62
CA HIS A 60 -21.56 -1.73 -22.85
C HIS A 60 -20.09 -2.12 -23.11
N HIS A 61 -19.60 -1.91 -24.33
CA HIS A 61 -18.22 -2.18 -24.69
C HIS A 61 -17.22 -1.24 -23.97
N SER A 62 -17.70 -0.14 -23.40
CA SER A 62 -16.92 0.83 -22.63
C SER A 62 -16.90 0.53 -21.13
N LEU A 63 -17.44 -0.62 -20.68
CA LEU A 63 -17.47 -0.99 -19.27
C LEU A 63 -16.09 -0.91 -18.62
N ASN A 64 -15.05 -1.43 -19.28
CA ASN A 64 -13.68 -1.41 -18.76
C ASN A 64 -13.10 -0.01 -18.57
N THR A 65 -13.66 1.01 -19.25
CA THR A 65 -13.23 2.41 -19.09
C THR A 65 -13.94 3.12 -17.93
N TYR A 66 -15.22 2.81 -17.72
CA TYR A 66 -16.04 3.52 -16.73
C TYR A 66 -16.12 2.84 -15.39
N LEU A 67 -16.15 1.51 -15.33
CA LEU A 67 -16.20 0.74 -14.09
C LEU A 67 -15.04 1.07 -13.14
N PRO A 68 -13.77 1.15 -13.58
CA PRO A 68 -12.67 1.51 -12.70
C PRO A 68 -12.84 2.86 -11.99
N LYS A 69 -13.45 3.84 -12.66
CA LYS A 69 -13.69 5.16 -12.07
C LYS A 69 -14.69 5.10 -10.92
N LEU A 70 -15.75 4.31 -11.07
CA LEU A 70 -16.75 4.10 -10.03
C LEU A 70 -16.17 3.38 -8.81
N VAL A 71 -15.42 2.31 -9.06
CA VAL A 71 -14.79 1.51 -7.98
C VAL A 71 -13.72 2.32 -7.25
N LYS A 72 -12.86 3.07 -7.96
CA LYS A 72 -11.86 3.98 -7.34
C LYS A 72 -12.52 5.11 -6.54
N ALA A 73 -13.75 5.50 -6.87
CA ALA A 73 -14.54 6.44 -6.07
C ALA A 73 -15.21 5.78 -4.83
N GLY A 74 -14.85 4.53 -4.50
CA GLY A 74 -15.38 3.80 -3.36
C GLY A 74 -16.77 3.22 -3.58
N MET A 75 -17.26 3.09 -4.82
CA MET A 75 -18.60 2.57 -5.09
C MET A 75 -18.60 1.06 -5.26
N ARG A 76 -19.59 0.40 -4.69
CA ARG A 76 -19.94 -0.97 -4.99
C ARG A 76 -20.80 -0.99 -6.26
N VAL A 77 -20.45 -1.79 -7.26
CA VAL A 77 -21.10 -1.80 -8.57
C VAL A 77 -21.60 -3.19 -8.93
N ALA A 78 -22.91 -3.35 -9.05
CA ALA A 78 -23.54 -4.57 -9.51
C ALA A 78 -23.69 -4.53 -11.04
N ILE A 79 -23.03 -5.45 -11.74
CA ILE A 79 -23.14 -5.62 -13.18
C ILE A 79 -24.30 -6.57 -13.46
N CYS A 80 -25.29 -6.08 -14.17
CA CYS A 80 -26.49 -6.83 -14.50
C CYS A 80 -26.59 -7.06 -16.01
N ASP A 81 -26.31 -8.27 -16.45
CA ASP A 81 -26.34 -8.68 -17.85
C ASP A 81 -27.55 -9.48 -18.25
N GLN A 82 -27.70 -9.68 -19.56
CA GLN A 82 -28.71 -10.52 -20.16
C GLN A 82 -28.30 -11.99 -19.99
N LEU A 83 -29.13 -12.78 -19.34
CA LEU A 83 -28.90 -14.22 -19.11
C LEU A 83 -29.33 -15.12 -20.27
N GLU A 84 -30.05 -14.56 -21.24
CA GLU A 84 -30.61 -15.26 -22.41
C GLU A 84 -30.20 -14.54 -23.69
N ASN A 85 -30.05 -15.30 -24.78
CA ASN A 85 -29.77 -14.71 -26.09
C ASN A 85 -31.00 -13.94 -26.60
N PRO A 86 -30.92 -12.61 -26.84
CA PRO A 86 -32.04 -11.80 -27.30
C PRO A 86 -32.65 -12.27 -28.64
N LYS A 87 -31.82 -12.88 -29.51
CA LYS A 87 -32.26 -13.38 -30.83
C LYS A 87 -33.15 -14.63 -30.71
N MET A 88 -33.07 -15.39 -29.63
CA MET A 88 -33.79 -16.63 -29.40
C MET A 88 -35.03 -16.49 -28.50
N THR A 89 -35.19 -15.32 -27.86
CA THR A 89 -36.21 -15.09 -26.85
C THR A 89 -37.36 -14.24 -27.41
N LYS A 90 -38.58 -14.79 -27.40
CA LYS A 90 -39.81 -14.09 -27.84
C LYS A 90 -40.41 -13.15 -26.79
N THR A 91 -39.91 -13.18 -25.58
CA THR A 91 -40.35 -12.40 -24.44
C THR A 91 -39.28 -11.39 -24.00
N ILE A 92 -39.53 -10.66 -22.92
CA ILE A 92 -38.50 -9.77 -22.31
C ILE A 92 -37.37 -10.63 -21.79
N VAL A 93 -36.16 -10.43 -22.31
CA VAL A 93 -34.92 -11.13 -21.93
C VAL A 93 -34.70 -11.04 -20.41
N LYS A 94 -34.44 -12.18 -19.77
CA LYS A 94 -34.11 -12.24 -18.36
C LYS A 94 -32.74 -11.64 -18.11
N ARG A 95 -32.61 -10.86 -17.02
CA ARG A 95 -31.38 -10.23 -16.58
C ARG A 95 -31.11 -10.63 -15.15
N GLY A 96 -29.85 -10.73 -14.82
CA GLY A 96 -29.38 -11.02 -13.46
C GLY A 96 -28.03 -10.36 -13.20
N VAL A 97 -27.69 -10.19 -11.91
CA VAL A 97 -26.37 -9.73 -11.51
C VAL A 97 -25.39 -10.87 -11.77
N THR A 98 -24.44 -10.62 -12.64
CA THR A 98 -23.37 -11.56 -12.99
C THR A 98 -22.15 -11.38 -12.13
N GLU A 99 -21.94 -10.16 -11.61
CA GLU A 99 -20.81 -9.82 -10.76
C GLU A 99 -21.13 -8.58 -9.92
N LEU A 100 -20.70 -8.58 -8.66
CA LEU A 100 -20.69 -7.40 -7.79
C LEU A 100 -19.25 -7.00 -7.51
N ILE A 101 -18.80 -5.90 -8.07
CA ILE A 101 -17.44 -5.39 -7.92
C ILE A 101 -17.41 -4.35 -6.82
N THR A 102 -16.45 -4.50 -5.91
CA THR A 102 -16.24 -3.61 -4.77
C THR A 102 -14.77 -3.18 -4.72
N PRO A 103 -14.40 -2.16 -3.92
CA PRO A 103 -13.01 -1.75 -3.79
C PRO A 103 -12.06 -2.90 -3.41
N GLY A 104 -12.48 -3.80 -2.51
CA GLY A 104 -11.70 -4.96 -2.06
C GLY A 104 -11.75 -6.18 -3.00
N VAL A 105 -12.73 -6.23 -3.93
CA VAL A 105 -12.95 -7.38 -4.80
C VAL A 105 -12.94 -6.95 -6.25
N SER A 106 -11.76 -6.90 -6.87
CA SER A 106 -11.58 -6.55 -8.27
C SER A 106 -10.48 -7.38 -8.91
N LEU A 107 -10.72 -7.84 -10.14
CA LEU A 107 -9.74 -8.49 -11.03
C LEU A 107 -9.39 -7.60 -12.23
N ASN A 108 -9.91 -6.40 -12.29
CA ASN A 108 -9.71 -5.48 -13.40
C ASN A 108 -8.39 -4.71 -13.22
N ASP A 109 -7.45 -4.88 -14.15
CA ASP A 109 -6.12 -4.25 -14.11
C ASP A 109 -6.18 -2.71 -14.06
N GLU A 110 -7.22 -2.09 -14.63
CA GLU A 110 -7.41 -0.63 -14.58
C GLU A 110 -7.78 -0.12 -13.17
N VAL A 111 -8.32 -1.00 -12.31
CA VAL A 111 -8.59 -0.70 -10.89
C VAL A 111 -7.33 -0.91 -10.06
N LEU A 112 -6.59 -1.98 -10.35
CA LEU A 112 -5.48 -2.47 -9.56
C LEU A 112 -4.19 -1.69 -9.85
N GLN A 113 -3.42 -1.42 -8.79
CA GLN A 113 -2.04 -0.95 -8.93
C GLN A 113 -1.12 -2.16 -9.14
N SER A 114 -0.18 -2.09 -10.07
CA SER A 114 0.65 -3.24 -10.45
C SER A 114 1.51 -3.75 -9.28
N LYS A 115 2.23 -2.86 -8.59
CA LYS A 115 3.13 -3.18 -7.46
C LYS A 115 2.47 -3.11 -6.08
N SER A 116 1.14 -3.17 -6.00
CA SER A 116 0.40 -3.18 -4.73
C SER A 116 -0.65 -4.28 -4.72
N ASN A 117 -0.81 -4.92 -3.56
CA ASN A 117 -1.93 -5.82 -3.32
C ASN A 117 -3.22 -5.03 -3.19
N ASN A 118 -4.35 -5.69 -3.51
CA ASN A 118 -5.69 -5.17 -3.30
C ASN A 118 -6.41 -6.02 -2.24
N PHE A 119 -6.10 -5.76 -0.97
CA PHE A 119 -6.64 -6.59 0.10
C PHE A 119 -8.09 -6.25 0.42
N LEU A 120 -8.91 -7.28 0.46
CA LEU A 120 -10.14 -7.35 1.22
C LEU A 120 -9.79 -7.88 2.60
N ALA A 121 -10.14 -7.15 3.67
CA ALA A 121 -9.92 -7.61 5.03
C ALA A 121 -11.24 -7.91 5.74
N ALA A 122 -11.20 -8.75 6.78
CA ALA A 122 -12.29 -8.89 7.73
C ALA A 122 -11.73 -8.82 9.15
N VAL A 123 -12.46 -8.16 10.05
CA VAL A 123 -12.10 -8.05 11.47
C VAL A 123 -13.20 -8.67 12.32
N HIS A 124 -12.82 -9.62 13.16
CA HIS A 124 -13.69 -10.24 14.16
C HIS A 124 -13.32 -9.80 15.56
N PHE A 125 -14.33 -9.45 16.36
CA PHE A 125 -14.18 -9.06 17.76
C PHE A 125 -14.44 -10.26 18.65
N GLY A 126 -13.38 -10.96 19.07
CA GLY A 126 -13.47 -12.02 20.06
C GLY A 126 -13.57 -11.49 21.50
N LYS A 127 -13.68 -12.39 22.48
CA LYS A 127 -13.83 -12.02 23.90
C LYS A 127 -12.58 -11.37 24.49
N ARG A 128 -11.38 -11.77 24.07
CA ARG A 128 -10.09 -11.30 24.57
C ARG A 128 -9.17 -10.80 23.46
N LEU A 129 -9.26 -11.39 22.31
CA LEU A 129 -8.42 -11.09 21.15
C LEU A 129 -9.30 -10.75 19.97
N LEU A 130 -8.78 -9.96 19.05
CA LEU A 130 -9.37 -9.73 17.74
C LEU A 130 -8.75 -10.70 16.73
N GLY A 131 -9.53 -11.09 15.73
CA GLY A 131 -9.06 -11.80 14.56
C GLY A 131 -9.08 -10.92 13.33
N VAL A 132 -8.11 -11.06 12.46
CA VAL A 132 -8.08 -10.38 11.15
C VAL A 132 -7.68 -11.34 10.06
N SER A 133 -8.27 -11.18 8.90
CA SER A 133 -7.82 -11.84 7.68
C SER A 133 -7.70 -10.85 6.54
N PHE A 134 -6.77 -11.12 5.62
CA PHE A 134 -6.52 -10.34 4.42
C PHE A 134 -6.50 -11.27 3.22
N LEU A 135 -7.28 -10.97 2.21
CA LEU A 135 -7.31 -11.71 0.96
C LEU A 135 -7.16 -10.76 -0.23
N ASP A 136 -6.16 -11.01 -1.05
CA ASP A 136 -6.06 -10.40 -2.37
C ASP A 136 -6.60 -11.38 -3.43
N VAL A 137 -7.83 -11.13 -3.89
CA VAL A 137 -8.49 -11.99 -4.90
C VAL A 137 -7.72 -12.01 -6.21
N SER A 138 -6.99 -10.94 -6.54
CA SER A 138 -6.25 -10.85 -7.80
C SER A 138 -4.98 -11.70 -7.84
N THR A 139 -4.42 -12.05 -6.68
CA THR A 139 -3.20 -12.87 -6.56
C THR A 139 -3.44 -14.22 -5.89
N GLY A 140 -4.54 -14.36 -5.16
CA GLY A 140 -4.84 -15.54 -4.34
C GLY A 140 -4.07 -15.55 -3.00
N GLU A 141 -3.44 -14.46 -2.60
CA GLU A 141 -2.77 -14.34 -1.32
C GLU A 141 -3.78 -14.23 -0.18
N TYR A 142 -3.77 -15.19 0.75
CA TYR A 142 -4.68 -15.26 1.88
C TYR A 142 -3.91 -15.38 3.18
N LEU A 143 -4.07 -14.37 4.04
CA LEU A 143 -3.35 -14.24 5.30
C LEU A 143 -4.34 -14.10 6.45
N LEU A 144 -3.96 -14.59 7.63
CA LEU A 144 -4.72 -14.36 8.86
C LEU A 144 -3.81 -14.15 10.07
N ALA A 145 -4.36 -13.44 11.06
CA ALA A 145 -3.74 -13.23 12.36
C ALA A 145 -4.79 -13.13 13.45
N GLN A 146 -4.36 -13.27 14.70
CA GLN A 146 -5.13 -12.86 15.87
C GLN A 146 -4.20 -12.24 16.91
N GLY A 147 -4.71 -11.27 17.67
CA GLY A 147 -3.95 -10.56 18.67
C GLY A 147 -4.76 -9.49 19.38
N ASN A 148 -4.07 -8.64 20.15
CA ASN A 148 -4.68 -7.49 20.79
C ASN A 148 -5.04 -6.39 19.76
N GLU A 149 -5.73 -5.36 20.22
CA GLU A 149 -6.21 -4.25 19.38
C GLU A 149 -5.06 -3.53 18.67
N GLU A 150 -3.93 -3.29 19.35
CA GLU A 150 -2.74 -2.62 18.80
C GLU A 150 -2.11 -3.43 17.66
N TYR A 151 -2.03 -4.76 17.82
CA TYR A 151 -1.49 -5.64 16.78
C TYR A 151 -2.36 -5.66 15.53
N ILE A 152 -3.67 -5.72 15.70
CA ILE A 152 -4.61 -5.70 14.57
C ILE A 152 -4.59 -4.34 13.86
N ASP A 153 -4.54 -3.22 14.60
CA ASP A 153 -4.40 -1.87 14.00
C ASP A 153 -3.12 -1.75 13.17
N LYS A 154 -1.99 -2.24 13.70
CA LYS A 154 -0.72 -2.31 12.96
C LYS A 154 -0.86 -3.08 11.64
N LEU A 155 -1.48 -4.26 11.66
CA LEU A 155 -1.66 -5.07 10.47
C LEU A 155 -2.58 -4.37 9.45
N LEU A 156 -3.70 -3.80 9.89
CA LEU A 156 -4.59 -3.04 9.02
C LEU A 156 -3.87 -1.87 8.35
N GLN A 157 -3.01 -1.18 9.08
CA GLN A 157 -2.23 -0.07 8.54
C GLN A 157 -1.15 -0.53 7.55
N ASN A 158 -0.41 -1.59 7.88
CA ASN A 158 0.65 -2.13 7.04
C ASN A 158 0.13 -2.71 5.72
N PHE A 159 -0.98 -3.43 5.77
CA PHE A 159 -1.60 -4.05 4.60
C PHE A 159 -2.54 -3.10 3.87
N SER A 160 -2.98 -2.01 4.50
CA SER A 160 -3.82 -0.96 3.92
C SER A 160 -4.95 -1.52 3.04
N PRO A 161 -5.88 -2.31 3.61
CA PRO A 161 -6.93 -2.96 2.84
C PRO A 161 -7.83 -1.95 2.15
N SER A 162 -8.23 -2.25 0.92
CA SER A 162 -9.15 -1.42 0.14
C SER A 162 -10.59 -1.49 0.65
N GLU A 163 -10.91 -2.54 1.39
CA GLU A 163 -12.23 -2.76 2.00
C GLU A 163 -12.09 -3.62 3.24
N VAL A 164 -12.83 -3.28 4.32
CA VAL A 164 -12.82 -4.02 5.59
C VAL A 164 -14.23 -4.48 5.92
N LEU A 165 -14.39 -5.78 6.12
CA LEU A 165 -15.64 -6.41 6.56
C LEU A 165 -15.70 -6.44 8.08
N VAL A 166 -16.79 -5.95 8.64
CA VAL A 166 -17.00 -5.86 10.09
C VAL A 166 -18.35 -6.40 10.44
N GLN A 167 -18.46 -7.04 11.57
CA GLN A 167 -19.71 -7.51 12.14
C GLN A 167 -20.61 -6.33 12.50
N LYS A 168 -21.90 -6.39 12.12
CA LYS A 168 -22.84 -5.28 12.21
C LYS A 168 -23.00 -4.74 13.63
N GLN A 169 -23.05 -5.62 14.63
CA GLN A 169 -23.15 -5.23 16.04
C GLN A 169 -21.93 -4.46 16.56
N TYR A 170 -20.74 -4.64 15.95
CA TYR A 170 -19.51 -3.97 16.37
C TYR A 170 -19.17 -2.72 15.55
N LYS A 171 -20.12 -2.22 14.75
CA LYS A 171 -19.93 -1.01 13.94
C LYS A 171 -19.37 0.17 14.73
N GLN A 172 -19.99 0.47 15.89
CA GLN A 172 -19.58 1.60 16.73
C GLN A 172 -18.20 1.35 17.34
N LYS A 173 -17.95 0.16 17.88
CA LYS A 173 -16.67 -0.22 18.47
C LYS A 173 -15.53 -0.18 17.44
N PHE A 174 -15.77 -0.65 16.21
CA PHE A 174 -14.77 -0.58 15.12
C PHE A 174 -14.40 0.87 14.81
N LYS A 175 -15.40 1.76 14.75
CA LYS A 175 -15.17 3.19 14.50
C LYS A 175 -14.43 3.87 15.65
N GLU A 176 -14.68 3.50 16.90
CA GLU A 176 -13.97 4.02 18.07
C GLU A 176 -12.48 3.61 18.08
N LEU A 177 -12.16 2.37 17.69
CA LEU A 177 -10.79 1.84 17.70
C LEU A 177 -9.97 2.22 16.46
N PHE A 178 -10.59 2.17 15.29
CA PHE A 178 -9.88 2.31 14.01
C PHE A 178 -10.26 3.58 13.25
N GLU A 179 -11.15 4.42 13.82
CA GLU A 179 -11.62 5.66 13.20
C GLU A 179 -12.35 5.43 11.86
N ASP A 180 -12.57 6.47 11.06
CA ASP A 180 -13.12 6.38 9.69
C ASP A 180 -12.00 6.22 8.62
N ARG A 181 -10.92 5.49 8.96
CA ARG A 181 -9.73 5.33 8.06
C ARG A 181 -9.93 4.36 6.92
N PHE A 182 -10.91 3.45 7.04
CA PHE A 182 -11.10 2.36 6.09
C PHE A 182 -12.49 2.41 5.46
N TYR A 183 -12.56 2.02 4.20
CA TYR A 183 -13.84 1.72 3.59
C TYR A 183 -14.41 0.45 4.22
N THR A 184 -15.51 0.57 4.98
CA THR A 184 -16.06 -0.54 5.76
C THR A 184 -17.39 -1.04 5.20
N PHE A 185 -17.57 -2.36 5.20
CA PHE A 185 -18.83 -3.01 4.92
C PHE A 185 -19.27 -3.88 6.10
N TYR A 186 -20.55 -3.82 6.44
CA TYR A 186 -21.08 -4.49 7.63
C TYR A 186 -21.88 -5.73 7.25
N LEU A 187 -21.42 -6.89 7.76
CA LEU A 187 -22.07 -8.19 7.56
C LEU A 187 -22.92 -8.56 8.77
N GLU A 188 -23.90 -9.45 8.55
CA GLU A 188 -24.75 -9.98 9.59
C GLU A 188 -23.95 -10.83 10.60
N ASP A 189 -24.38 -10.83 11.85
CA ASP A 189 -23.61 -11.39 12.97
C ASP A 189 -23.37 -12.90 12.86
N TRP A 190 -24.27 -13.64 12.23
CA TRP A 190 -24.14 -15.09 12.07
C TRP A 190 -22.97 -15.51 11.18
N VAL A 191 -22.50 -14.64 10.29
CA VAL A 191 -21.33 -14.90 9.42
C VAL A 191 -20.05 -15.04 10.25
N PHE A 192 -20.00 -14.38 11.41
CA PHE A 192 -18.85 -14.39 12.30
C PHE A 192 -18.99 -15.44 13.43
N GLN A 193 -19.47 -16.62 13.07
CA GLN A 193 -19.55 -17.75 14.00
C GLN A 193 -18.38 -18.70 13.76
N LYS A 194 -17.88 -19.30 14.84
CA LYS A 194 -16.74 -20.20 14.81
C LYS A 194 -16.98 -21.41 13.91
N GLU A 195 -18.12 -22.06 14.07
CA GLU A 195 -18.52 -23.24 13.31
C GLU A 195 -18.57 -22.93 11.83
N TYR A 196 -19.17 -21.80 11.45
CA TYR A 196 -19.24 -21.34 10.07
C TYR A 196 -17.86 -21.08 9.48
N GLY A 197 -16.99 -20.35 10.21
CA GLY A 197 -15.65 -20.03 9.73
C GLY A 197 -14.80 -21.26 9.46
N PHE A 198 -14.84 -22.25 10.36
CA PHE A 198 -14.13 -23.53 10.19
C PHE A 198 -14.69 -24.35 9.01
N GLU A 199 -16.03 -24.46 8.91
CA GLU A 199 -16.68 -25.18 7.83
C GLU A 199 -16.39 -24.56 6.46
N ALA A 200 -16.49 -23.24 6.34
CA ALA A 200 -16.22 -22.51 5.10
C ALA A 200 -14.78 -22.73 4.60
N LEU A 201 -13.78 -22.66 5.49
CA LEU A 201 -12.38 -22.88 5.12
C LEU A 201 -12.10 -24.35 4.82
N ASN A 202 -12.61 -25.29 5.62
CA ASN A 202 -12.45 -26.72 5.36
C ASN A 202 -13.04 -27.11 4.01
N THR A 203 -14.22 -26.61 3.69
CA THR A 203 -14.90 -26.85 2.42
C THR A 203 -14.13 -26.22 1.26
N HIS A 204 -13.65 -24.99 1.43
CA HIS A 204 -12.90 -24.28 0.38
C HIS A 204 -11.60 -24.97 0.02
N PHE A 205 -10.83 -25.43 1.03
CA PHE A 205 -9.54 -26.10 0.82
C PHE A 205 -9.66 -27.64 0.64
N ASP A 206 -10.87 -28.17 0.70
CA ASP A 206 -11.14 -29.63 0.61
C ASP A 206 -10.33 -30.44 1.63
N VAL A 207 -10.38 -30.01 2.90
CA VAL A 207 -9.61 -30.60 4.01
C VAL A 207 -10.51 -30.85 5.22
N ASN A 208 -10.15 -31.85 6.03
CA ASN A 208 -10.84 -32.13 7.30
C ASN A 208 -10.31 -31.30 8.49
N SER A 209 -9.16 -30.64 8.33
CA SER A 209 -8.50 -29.90 9.41
C SER A 209 -7.56 -28.84 8.86
N LEU A 210 -7.51 -27.69 9.49
CA LEU A 210 -6.64 -26.57 9.13
C LEU A 210 -5.23 -26.68 9.76
N LYS A 211 -4.88 -27.81 10.43
CA LYS A 211 -3.56 -28.03 11.04
C LYS A 211 -2.43 -27.94 10.02
N GLY A 212 -2.63 -28.48 8.81
CA GLY A 212 -1.64 -28.44 7.73
C GLY A 212 -1.24 -27.05 7.27
N PHE A 213 -2.12 -26.05 7.47
CA PHE A 213 -1.86 -24.63 7.18
C PHE A 213 -1.23 -23.88 8.37
N GLY A 214 -1.11 -24.52 9.56
CA GLY A 214 -0.57 -23.89 10.76
C GLY A 214 -1.47 -22.81 11.38
N VAL A 215 -2.77 -22.82 11.06
CA VAL A 215 -3.74 -21.78 11.50
C VAL A 215 -4.79 -22.28 12.49
N GLN A 216 -4.83 -23.60 12.77
CA GLN A 216 -5.84 -24.25 13.62
C GLN A 216 -6.02 -23.58 14.99
N GLU A 217 -4.94 -23.05 15.58
CA GLU A 217 -4.92 -22.44 16.91
C GLU A 217 -5.28 -20.94 16.91
N LEU A 218 -5.78 -20.43 15.78
CA LEU A 218 -6.13 -19.03 15.60
C LEU A 218 -7.65 -18.86 15.32
N PRO A 219 -8.52 -19.24 16.28
CA PRO A 219 -9.97 -19.28 16.03
C PRO A 219 -10.55 -17.93 15.61
N GLU A 220 -10.12 -16.81 16.20
CA GLU A 220 -10.63 -15.49 15.85
C GLU A 220 -10.21 -15.10 14.41
N GLY A 221 -8.98 -15.45 14.00
CA GLY A 221 -8.51 -15.27 12.63
C GLY A 221 -9.28 -16.14 11.62
N ILE A 222 -9.61 -17.40 12.00
CA ILE A 222 -10.40 -18.31 11.17
C ILE A 222 -11.82 -17.77 10.96
N ILE A 223 -12.43 -17.22 12.00
CA ILE A 223 -13.76 -16.60 11.90
C ILE A 223 -13.72 -15.43 10.91
N ALA A 224 -12.72 -14.56 11.03
CA ALA A 224 -12.53 -13.45 10.09
C ALA A 224 -12.31 -13.95 8.65
N ALA A 225 -11.52 -15.01 8.47
CA ALA A 225 -11.29 -15.61 7.16
C ALA A 225 -12.58 -16.21 6.57
N GLY A 226 -13.38 -16.92 7.35
CA GLY A 226 -14.69 -17.42 6.90
C GLY A 226 -15.63 -16.31 6.41
N ALA A 227 -15.62 -15.15 7.07
CA ALA A 227 -16.40 -13.99 6.66
C ALA A 227 -15.97 -13.44 5.29
N VAL A 228 -14.67 -13.47 4.98
CA VAL A 228 -14.16 -13.10 3.65
C VAL A 228 -14.68 -14.04 2.57
N LEU A 229 -14.64 -15.36 2.79
CA LEU A 229 -15.18 -16.35 1.82
C LEU A 229 -16.68 -16.18 1.61
N TYR A 230 -17.43 -15.93 2.69
CA TYR A 230 -18.86 -15.63 2.59
C TYR A 230 -19.12 -14.43 1.68
N TYR A 231 -18.39 -13.33 1.91
CA TYR A 231 -18.54 -12.11 1.12
C TYR A 231 -18.22 -12.31 -0.36
N LEU A 232 -17.23 -13.14 -0.70
CA LEU A 232 -16.94 -13.49 -2.07
C LEU A 232 -18.09 -14.25 -2.74
N SER A 233 -18.74 -15.16 -2.01
CA SER A 233 -19.93 -15.86 -2.48
C SER A 233 -21.09 -14.88 -2.75
N GLU A 234 -21.37 -13.97 -1.83
CA GLU A 234 -22.39 -12.92 -1.98
C GLU A 234 -22.11 -11.97 -3.16
N THR A 235 -20.84 -11.72 -3.45
CA THR A 235 -20.41 -10.89 -4.59
C THR A 235 -20.30 -11.66 -5.90
N GLN A 236 -20.80 -12.89 -5.97
CA GLN A 236 -20.82 -13.78 -7.14
C GLN A 236 -19.43 -14.21 -7.63
N HIS A 237 -18.44 -14.23 -6.76
CA HIS A 237 -17.09 -14.73 -7.03
C HIS A 237 -16.98 -16.20 -6.58
N ASN A 238 -17.52 -17.13 -7.37
CA ASN A 238 -17.58 -18.55 -7.00
C ASN A 238 -16.40 -19.39 -7.54
N LYS A 239 -15.62 -18.85 -8.47
CA LYS A 239 -14.46 -19.55 -9.07
C LYS A 239 -13.18 -19.12 -8.35
N LEU A 240 -12.87 -19.76 -7.23
CA LEU A 240 -11.79 -19.38 -6.31
C LEU A 240 -10.64 -20.39 -6.26
N LYS A 241 -10.48 -21.25 -7.29
CA LYS A 241 -9.45 -22.30 -7.34
C LYS A 241 -8.01 -21.80 -7.23
N HIS A 242 -7.75 -20.53 -7.44
CA HIS A 242 -6.43 -19.91 -7.26
C HIS A 242 -6.11 -19.56 -5.80
N ILE A 243 -7.10 -19.54 -4.90
CA ILE A 243 -6.88 -19.39 -3.47
C ILE A 243 -6.63 -20.77 -2.88
N GLN A 244 -5.37 -21.21 -2.89
CA GLN A 244 -4.99 -22.59 -2.54
C GLN A 244 -4.32 -22.71 -1.18
N ASN A 245 -3.98 -21.61 -0.56
CA ASN A 245 -3.28 -21.62 0.72
C ASN A 245 -3.73 -20.45 1.58
N ILE A 246 -3.74 -20.66 2.89
CA ILE A 246 -3.92 -19.64 3.90
C ILE A 246 -2.72 -19.64 4.84
N SER A 247 -2.15 -18.49 5.13
CA SER A 247 -0.92 -18.39 5.92
C SER A 247 -1.11 -17.54 7.16
N ARG A 248 -0.50 -17.96 8.26
CA ARG A 248 -0.45 -17.20 9.51
C ARG A 248 0.56 -16.05 9.41
N ILE A 249 0.19 -14.86 9.86
CA ILE A 249 1.13 -13.80 10.21
C ILE A 249 1.49 -13.99 11.70
N ALA A 250 2.70 -14.46 11.97
CA ALA A 250 3.17 -14.69 13.34
C ALA A 250 3.95 -13.46 13.82
N GLU A 251 3.44 -12.78 14.86
CA GLU A 251 4.04 -11.59 15.44
C GLU A 251 5.50 -11.81 15.88
N ASP A 252 5.77 -12.99 16.44
CA ASP A 252 7.08 -13.36 16.95
C ASP A 252 8.18 -13.44 15.88
N ASN A 253 7.82 -13.59 14.61
CA ASN A 253 8.79 -13.75 13.52
C ASN A 253 9.29 -12.42 12.95
N TYR A 254 8.64 -11.30 13.26
CA TYR A 254 8.87 -10.02 12.60
C TYR A 254 9.08 -8.87 13.58
N VAL A 255 9.81 -7.87 13.14
CA VAL A 255 10.01 -6.63 13.90
C VAL A 255 8.68 -5.94 14.11
N TRP A 256 8.42 -5.58 15.35
CA TRP A 256 7.24 -4.82 15.69
C TRP A 256 7.46 -3.32 15.49
N MET A 257 6.56 -2.66 14.80
CA MET A 257 6.51 -1.21 14.63
C MET A 257 5.06 -0.76 14.80
N ASP A 258 4.82 0.27 15.58
CA ASP A 258 3.50 0.88 15.70
C ASP A 258 3.16 1.77 14.49
N ARG A 259 1.92 2.23 14.45
CA ARG A 259 1.43 3.11 13.37
C ARG A 259 2.22 4.43 13.29
N PHE A 260 2.64 4.94 14.43
CA PHE A 260 3.37 6.19 14.52
C PHE A 260 4.79 6.03 13.94
N THR A 261 5.44 4.93 14.27
CA THR A 261 6.76 4.58 13.73
C THR A 261 6.76 4.46 12.21
N ILE A 262 5.77 3.76 11.63
CA ILE A 262 5.63 3.61 10.18
C ILE A 262 5.49 4.97 9.49
N ARG A 263 4.66 5.85 10.05
CA ARG A 263 4.44 7.21 9.55
C ARG A 263 5.67 8.09 9.76
N ASN A 264 6.25 8.09 10.96
CA ASN A 264 7.38 8.95 11.31
C ASN A 264 8.65 8.61 10.52
N LEU A 265 8.85 7.34 10.17
CA LEU A 265 9.93 6.89 9.30
C LEU A 265 9.63 7.05 7.80
N GLU A 266 8.43 7.49 7.44
CA GLU A 266 7.99 7.67 6.04
C GLU A 266 8.25 6.42 5.17
N LEU A 267 7.80 5.25 5.67
CA LEU A 267 8.09 3.99 4.99
C LEU A 267 7.33 3.85 3.65
N TYR A 268 6.03 4.21 3.63
CA TYR A 268 5.13 4.01 2.47
C TYR A 268 4.51 5.31 1.96
N HIS A 269 4.18 6.22 2.86
CA HIS A 269 3.47 7.45 2.55
C HIS A 269 4.31 8.66 2.96
N PRO A 270 4.46 9.63 2.06
CA PRO A 270 5.20 10.85 2.38
C PRO A 270 4.36 11.77 3.29
N ASN A 271 5.00 12.44 4.22
CA ASN A 271 4.34 13.44 5.09
C ASN A 271 4.10 14.79 4.38
N SER A 272 4.67 14.99 3.19
CA SER A 272 4.47 16.19 2.37
C SER A 272 4.40 15.83 0.88
N LEU A 273 3.81 16.71 0.08
CA LEU A 273 3.52 16.49 -1.36
C LEU A 273 4.74 16.11 -2.21
N ASN A 274 5.95 16.54 -1.82
CA ASN A 274 7.19 16.30 -2.58
C ASN A 274 8.17 15.38 -1.83
N ALA A 275 7.75 14.76 -0.72
CA ALA A 275 8.63 13.87 0.02
C ALA A 275 8.74 12.50 -0.64
N VAL A 276 9.93 11.90 -0.54
CA VAL A 276 10.23 10.56 -1.04
C VAL A 276 10.24 9.60 0.14
N THR A 277 9.60 8.45 -0.03
CA THR A 277 9.53 7.42 1.03
C THR A 277 10.72 6.46 0.96
N LEU A 278 10.93 5.67 2.03
CA LEU A 278 11.92 4.60 1.97
C LEU A 278 11.62 3.62 0.84
N LEU A 279 10.35 3.22 0.67
CA LEU A 279 9.94 2.32 -0.40
C LEU A 279 10.32 2.83 -1.79
N ASN A 280 10.15 4.13 -2.07
CA ASN A 280 10.54 4.73 -3.35
C ASN A 280 12.05 4.61 -3.63
N VAL A 281 12.88 4.67 -2.59
CA VAL A 281 14.33 4.55 -2.72
C VAL A 281 14.76 3.12 -2.98
N ILE A 282 14.19 2.16 -2.23
CA ILE A 282 14.63 0.76 -2.25
C ILE A 282 13.96 -0.08 -3.36
N ASP A 283 12.83 0.35 -3.91
CA ASP A 283 12.15 -0.40 -4.97
C ASP A 283 12.87 -0.24 -6.31
N LYS A 284 13.71 -1.24 -6.61
CA LYS A 284 14.36 -1.46 -7.93
C LYS A 284 13.84 -2.74 -8.56
N THR A 285 12.72 -3.28 -8.05
CA THR A 285 12.10 -4.49 -8.61
C THR A 285 11.61 -4.25 -10.03
N ILE A 286 11.73 -5.26 -10.86
CA ILE A 286 11.34 -5.23 -12.28
C ILE A 286 9.90 -5.75 -12.42
N SER A 287 9.60 -6.88 -11.77
CA SER A 287 8.28 -7.51 -11.87
C SER A 287 7.26 -6.90 -10.89
N PRO A 288 5.96 -6.87 -11.24
CA PRO A 288 4.90 -6.46 -10.31
C PRO A 288 4.86 -7.30 -9.03
N MET A 289 5.12 -8.61 -9.16
CA MET A 289 5.15 -9.57 -8.04
C MET A 289 6.28 -9.25 -7.07
N GLY A 290 7.47 -8.91 -7.58
CA GLY A 290 8.60 -8.45 -6.76
C GLY A 290 8.27 -7.18 -5.98
N GLY A 291 7.63 -6.20 -6.62
CA GLY A 291 7.22 -4.96 -5.95
C GLY A 291 6.24 -5.20 -4.80
N ARG A 292 5.24 -6.08 -4.99
CA ARG A 292 4.31 -6.50 -3.93
C ARG A 292 5.04 -7.19 -2.77
N LEU A 293 5.95 -8.10 -3.08
CA LEU A 293 6.74 -8.81 -2.07
C LEU A 293 7.67 -7.88 -1.31
N LEU A 294 8.34 -6.94 -1.98
CA LEU A 294 9.23 -5.96 -1.35
C LEU A 294 8.46 -5.08 -0.35
N LYS A 295 7.26 -4.62 -0.72
CA LYS A 295 6.38 -3.87 0.18
C LYS A 295 6.03 -4.68 1.42
N ARG A 296 5.76 -5.98 1.27
CA ARG A 296 5.50 -6.89 2.39
C ARG A 296 6.76 -7.12 3.26
N TRP A 297 7.94 -7.25 2.67
CA TRP A 297 9.18 -7.38 3.43
C TRP A 297 9.50 -6.13 4.26
N LEU A 298 9.15 -4.96 3.75
CA LEU A 298 9.26 -3.71 4.50
C LEU A 298 8.24 -3.64 5.65
N ALA A 299 7.01 -4.16 5.47
CA ALA A 299 5.99 -4.24 6.50
C ALA A 299 6.35 -5.23 7.63
N LEU A 300 7.07 -6.29 7.28
CA LEU A 300 7.38 -7.43 8.13
C LEU A 300 8.88 -7.78 8.06
N PRO A 301 9.78 -6.93 8.58
CA PRO A 301 11.21 -7.23 8.64
C PRO A 301 11.48 -8.42 9.55
N LEU A 302 12.48 -9.23 9.22
CA LEU A 302 12.77 -10.49 9.90
C LEU A 302 13.45 -10.26 11.26
N LYS A 303 13.19 -11.19 12.21
CA LYS A 303 13.97 -11.36 13.44
C LYS A 303 14.89 -12.59 13.39
N ASP A 304 14.64 -13.49 12.47
CA ASP A 304 15.38 -14.74 12.30
C ASP A 304 16.72 -14.47 11.61
N VAL A 305 17.82 -14.64 12.34
CA VAL A 305 19.19 -14.35 11.89
C VAL A 305 19.56 -15.22 10.69
N ASP A 306 19.19 -16.50 10.69
CA ASP A 306 19.54 -17.43 9.61
C ASP A 306 18.86 -17.04 8.29
N LYS A 307 17.60 -16.61 8.36
CA LYS A 307 16.87 -16.13 7.18
C LYS A 307 17.43 -14.78 6.67
N ILE A 308 17.89 -13.91 7.57
CA ILE A 308 18.55 -12.66 7.19
C ILE A 308 19.87 -12.96 6.49
N HIS A 309 20.71 -13.83 7.06
CA HIS A 309 21.98 -14.24 6.46
C HIS A 309 21.79 -14.92 5.11
N TYR A 310 20.77 -15.78 4.98
CA TYR A 310 20.42 -16.38 3.69
C TYR A 310 20.14 -15.33 2.61
N ARG A 311 19.39 -14.28 2.94
CA ARG A 311 19.15 -13.16 2.00
C ARG A 311 20.44 -12.40 1.68
N HIS A 312 21.26 -12.08 2.70
CA HIS A 312 22.54 -11.40 2.49
C HIS A 312 23.49 -12.20 1.58
N GLU A 313 23.55 -13.53 1.75
CA GLU A 313 24.36 -14.40 0.90
C GLU A 313 23.91 -14.36 -0.57
N LEU A 314 22.57 -14.39 -0.80
CA LEU A 314 22.02 -14.28 -2.15
C LEU A 314 22.30 -12.91 -2.78
N VAL A 315 22.13 -11.83 -2.02
CA VAL A 315 22.46 -10.47 -2.48
C VAL A 315 23.96 -10.36 -2.81
N LYS A 316 24.83 -10.90 -1.95
CA LYS A 316 26.27 -10.96 -2.19
C LYS A 316 26.59 -11.66 -3.50
N TYR A 317 26.00 -12.82 -3.74
CA TYR A 317 26.22 -13.56 -4.96
C TYR A 317 25.81 -12.77 -6.20
N CYS A 318 24.68 -12.06 -6.15
CA CYS A 318 24.23 -11.19 -7.27
C CYS A 318 25.21 -10.05 -7.54
N ILE A 319 25.83 -9.48 -6.49
CA ILE A 319 26.83 -8.39 -6.63
C ILE A 319 28.15 -8.90 -7.21
N GLU A 320 28.59 -10.10 -6.82
CA GLU A 320 29.87 -10.69 -7.23
C GLU A 320 29.82 -11.36 -8.62
N ASN A 321 28.62 -11.52 -9.22
CA ASN A 321 28.44 -12.24 -10.49
C ASN A 321 27.60 -11.44 -11.48
N ASP A 322 28.23 -10.53 -12.21
CA ASP A 322 27.58 -9.63 -13.17
C ASP A 322 26.77 -10.39 -14.24
N ASP A 323 27.33 -11.49 -14.80
CA ASP A 323 26.65 -12.32 -15.78
C ASP A 323 25.34 -12.97 -15.24
N PHE A 324 25.32 -13.31 -13.97
CA PHE A 324 24.09 -13.77 -13.31
C PHE A 324 23.09 -12.62 -13.17
N LEU A 325 23.54 -11.47 -12.68
CA LEU A 325 22.74 -10.26 -12.47
C LEU A 325 22.06 -9.83 -13.78
N GLU A 326 22.84 -9.66 -14.85
CA GLU A 326 22.36 -9.21 -16.17
C GLU A 326 21.36 -10.20 -16.77
N THR A 327 21.66 -11.51 -16.71
CA THR A 327 20.76 -12.55 -17.21
C THR A 327 19.42 -12.49 -16.51
N ILE A 328 19.40 -12.40 -15.16
CA ILE A 328 18.16 -12.34 -14.39
C ILE A 328 17.39 -11.06 -14.70
N GLN A 329 18.06 -9.90 -14.77
CA GLN A 329 17.42 -8.63 -15.13
C GLN A 329 16.74 -8.70 -16.50
N TYR A 330 17.44 -9.24 -17.51
CA TYR A 330 16.89 -9.39 -18.85
C TYR A 330 15.64 -10.28 -18.86
N GLN A 331 15.69 -11.44 -18.19
CA GLN A 331 14.54 -12.36 -18.16
C GLN A 331 13.36 -11.79 -17.36
N LEU A 332 13.61 -11.10 -16.25
CA LEU A 332 12.53 -10.48 -15.46
C LEU A 332 11.75 -9.42 -16.26
N GLN A 333 12.40 -8.73 -17.21
CA GLN A 333 11.73 -7.78 -18.10
C GLN A 333 10.75 -8.44 -19.07
N GLN A 334 10.94 -9.74 -19.35
CA GLN A 334 10.04 -10.52 -20.21
C GLN A 334 8.89 -11.16 -19.44
N ILE A 335 8.95 -11.14 -18.10
CA ILE A 335 7.95 -11.76 -17.24
C ILE A 335 6.84 -10.78 -16.90
N SER A 336 5.62 -11.09 -17.33
CA SER A 336 4.40 -10.40 -16.95
C SER A 336 3.93 -10.78 -15.53
N ASP A 337 2.82 -10.21 -15.07
CA ASP A 337 2.25 -10.53 -13.76
C ASP A 337 1.62 -11.93 -13.72
N ILE A 338 2.46 -12.95 -13.52
CA ILE A 338 2.02 -14.36 -13.50
C ILE A 338 0.98 -14.61 -12.42
N GLU A 339 1.09 -13.98 -11.25
CA GLU A 339 0.12 -14.16 -10.16
C GLU A 339 -1.28 -13.71 -10.58
N ARG A 340 -1.40 -12.54 -11.21
CA ARG A 340 -2.69 -12.04 -11.70
C ARG A 340 -3.18 -12.78 -12.94
N LEU A 341 -2.28 -13.15 -13.83
CA LEU A 341 -2.65 -13.94 -15.02
C LEU A 341 -3.25 -15.29 -14.62
N ILE A 342 -2.62 -16.03 -13.70
CA ILE A 342 -3.16 -17.33 -13.28
C ILE A 342 -4.46 -17.21 -12.49
N SER A 343 -4.66 -16.12 -11.77
CA SER A 343 -5.94 -15.82 -11.10
C SER A 343 -7.07 -15.55 -12.12
N LYS A 344 -6.77 -14.84 -13.21
CA LYS A 344 -7.70 -14.67 -14.33
C LYS A 344 -8.03 -16.00 -15.04
N VAL A 345 -7.03 -16.87 -15.18
CA VAL A 345 -7.26 -18.24 -15.69
C VAL A 345 -8.23 -18.99 -14.80
N ALA A 346 -7.97 -19.04 -13.49
CA ALA A 346 -8.80 -19.75 -12.52
C ALA A 346 -10.24 -19.23 -12.45
N THR A 347 -10.43 -17.94 -12.64
CA THR A 347 -11.77 -17.31 -12.65
C THR A 347 -12.45 -17.37 -14.01
N GLY A 348 -11.75 -17.81 -15.07
CA GLY A 348 -12.26 -17.87 -16.45
C GLY A 348 -12.39 -16.50 -17.14
N LYS A 349 -11.66 -15.49 -16.64
CA LYS A 349 -11.65 -14.11 -17.17
C LYS A 349 -10.43 -13.79 -18.03
N VAL A 350 -9.55 -14.77 -18.24
CA VAL A 350 -8.34 -14.62 -19.07
C VAL A 350 -8.71 -14.55 -20.56
N SER A 351 -8.06 -13.68 -21.30
CA SER A 351 -8.16 -13.59 -22.76
C SER A 351 -7.12 -14.49 -23.45
N PRO A 352 -7.30 -14.83 -24.75
CA PRO A 352 -6.30 -15.58 -25.50
C PRO A 352 -4.90 -14.93 -25.49
N ARG A 353 -4.83 -13.60 -25.66
CA ARG A 353 -3.59 -12.85 -25.60
C ARG A 353 -2.90 -12.94 -24.25
N GLU A 354 -3.66 -12.84 -23.15
CA GLU A 354 -3.10 -12.98 -21.79
C GLU A 354 -2.60 -14.41 -21.53
N THR A 355 -3.23 -15.41 -22.16
CA THR A 355 -2.77 -16.81 -22.08
C THR A 355 -1.43 -16.99 -22.81
N VAL A 356 -1.22 -16.32 -23.94
CA VAL A 356 0.08 -16.27 -24.64
C VAL A 356 1.13 -15.57 -23.75
N LEU A 357 0.78 -14.43 -23.13
CA LEU A 357 1.67 -13.74 -22.20
C LEU A 357 2.07 -14.61 -20.99
N LEU A 358 1.17 -15.47 -20.52
CA LEU A 358 1.48 -16.46 -19.48
C LEU A 358 2.52 -17.46 -19.99
N LYS A 359 2.35 -18.00 -21.21
CA LYS A 359 3.30 -18.90 -21.87
C LYS A 359 4.69 -18.24 -22.00
N ASP A 360 4.75 -17.03 -22.52
CA ASP A 360 6.00 -16.29 -22.71
C ASP A 360 6.70 -16.02 -21.38
N SER A 361 5.95 -15.66 -20.36
CA SER A 361 6.46 -15.46 -19.00
C SER A 361 7.03 -16.76 -18.40
N LEU A 362 6.36 -17.90 -18.58
CA LEU A 362 6.87 -19.20 -18.14
C LEU A 362 8.12 -19.63 -18.89
N ASN A 363 8.23 -19.33 -20.20
CA ASN A 363 9.43 -19.54 -20.98
C ASN A 363 10.62 -18.71 -20.46
N ALA A 364 10.38 -17.46 -20.06
CA ALA A 364 11.42 -16.61 -19.50
C ALA A 364 11.95 -17.06 -18.13
N VAL A 365 11.21 -17.93 -17.42
CA VAL A 365 11.64 -18.56 -16.17
C VAL A 365 12.71 -19.62 -16.39
N LEU A 366 12.71 -20.31 -17.53
CA LEU A 366 13.62 -21.44 -17.80
C LEU A 366 15.11 -21.04 -17.74
N PRO A 367 15.57 -19.97 -18.42
CA PRO A 367 16.96 -19.53 -18.29
C PRO A 367 17.35 -19.13 -16.86
N ILE A 368 16.43 -18.55 -16.08
CA ILE A 368 16.65 -18.22 -14.67
C ILE A 368 16.93 -19.49 -13.86
N LYS A 369 16.08 -20.51 -14.03
CA LYS A 369 16.23 -21.83 -13.39
C LYS A 369 17.55 -22.48 -13.76
N GLU A 370 17.89 -22.56 -15.06
CA GLU A 370 19.12 -23.17 -15.56
C GLU A 370 20.35 -22.47 -15.00
N LYS A 371 20.38 -21.12 -15.03
CA LYS A 371 21.49 -20.34 -14.50
C LYS A 371 21.66 -20.54 -12.99
N ALA A 372 20.58 -20.61 -12.24
CA ALA A 372 20.60 -20.88 -10.81
C ALA A 372 21.12 -22.29 -10.50
N LEU A 373 20.68 -23.32 -11.23
CA LEU A 373 21.11 -24.70 -11.06
C LEU A 373 22.59 -24.92 -11.44
N ALA A 374 23.11 -24.19 -12.43
CA ALA A 374 24.50 -24.23 -12.84
C ALA A 374 25.46 -23.56 -11.85
N SER A 375 24.93 -22.79 -10.88
CA SER A 375 25.72 -22.10 -9.87
C SER A 375 26.46 -23.10 -8.95
N LYS A 376 27.69 -22.73 -8.56
CA LYS A 376 28.45 -23.44 -7.52
C LYS A 376 27.98 -23.06 -6.11
N ASN A 377 27.30 -21.94 -5.94
CA ASN A 377 26.76 -21.51 -4.66
C ASN A 377 25.55 -22.35 -4.28
N LYS A 378 25.58 -22.97 -3.08
CA LYS A 378 24.52 -23.87 -2.59
C LYS A 378 23.17 -23.16 -2.43
N SER A 379 23.16 -21.93 -1.94
CA SER A 379 21.93 -21.16 -1.70
C SER A 379 21.24 -20.78 -3.01
N ILE A 380 22.00 -20.38 -4.03
CA ILE A 380 21.49 -20.12 -5.38
C ILE A 380 20.98 -21.40 -6.04
N LYS A 381 21.73 -22.51 -5.91
CA LYS A 381 21.29 -23.80 -6.45
C LYS A 381 20.00 -24.28 -5.80
N ASN A 382 19.87 -24.11 -4.48
CA ASN A 382 18.63 -24.42 -3.78
C ASN A 382 17.45 -23.57 -4.29
N LEU A 383 17.67 -22.32 -4.59
CA LEU A 383 16.67 -21.44 -5.21
C LEU A 383 16.26 -21.96 -6.60
N GLY A 384 17.22 -22.43 -7.42
CA GLY A 384 16.96 -23.08 -8.69
C GLY A 384 16.07 -24.32 -8.57
N HIS A 385 16.27 -25.13 -7.51
CA HIS A 385 15.45 -26.32 -7.24
C HIS A 385 14.01 -26.00 -6.79
N GLN A 386 13.71 -24.79 -6.37
CA GLN A 386 12.34 -24.39 -6.04
C GLN A 386 11.47 -24.23 -7.28
N PHE A 387 12.03 -24.03 -8.46
CA PHE A 387 11.23 -23.91 -9.67
C PHE A 387 10.61 -25.24 -10.09
N LEU A 388 9.29 -25.30 -10.12
CA LEU A 388 8.51 -26.42 -10.59
C LEU A 388 8.45 -26.44 -12.12
N ASP A 389 8.33 -27.63 -12.71
CA ASP A 389 8.27 -27.80 -14.14
C ASP A 389 6.89 -27.37 -14.69
N CYS A 390 6.90 -26.52 -15.72
CA CYS A 390 5.74 -26.05 -16.45
C CYS A 390 5.82 -26.30 -17.96
N SER A 391 6.75 -27.18 -18.41
CA SER A 391 7.00 -27.46 -19.83
C SER A 391 5.76 -27.94 -20.57
N ASN A 392 4.96 -28.81 -19.93
CA ASN A 392 3.72 -29.34 -20.52
C ASN A 392 2.69 -28.24 -20.82
N ILE A 393 2.60 -27.21 -19.95
CA ILE A 393 1.67 -26.10 -20.11
C ILE A 393 2.14 -25.22 -21.27
N ILE A 394 3.42 -24.91 -21.30
CA ILE A 394 4.05 -24.11 -22.38
C ILE A 394 3.75 -24.76 -23.72
N SER A 395 4.11 -26.03 -23.88
CA SER A 395 3.88 -26.79 -25.12
C SER A 395 2.39 -26.88 -25.49
N LYS A 396 1.50 -27.02 -24.51
CA LYS A 396 0.05 -27.09 -24.77
C LYS A 396 -0.50 -25.75 -25.25
N ILE A 397 -0.09 -24.63 -24.64
CA ILE A 397 -0.53 -23.29 -25.08
C ILE A 397 -0.01 -23.00 -26.48
N GLU A 398 1.28 -23.30 -26.74
CA GLU A 398 1.92 -23.11 -28.03
C GLU A 398 1.26 -23.94 -29.15
N ALA A 399 0.86 -25.16 -28.85
CA ALA A 399 0.16 -26.02 -29.80
C ALA A 399 -1.28 -25.54 -30.11
N VAL A 400 -1.93 -24.84 -29.17
CA VAL A 400 -3.36 -24.48 -29.31
C VAL A 400 -3.59 -23.05 -29.78
N LEU A 401 -2.75 -22.09 -29.36
CA LEU A 401 -2.95 -20.67 -29.66
C LEU A 401 -1.93 -20.15 -30.67
N PHE A 402 -2.36 -19.22 -31.52
CA PHE A 402 -1.42 -18.39 -32.26
C PHE A 402 -0.70 -17.42 -31.35
N ASP A 403 0.57 -17.14 -31.60
CA ASP A 403 1.37 -16.15 -30.84
C ASP A 403 0.73 -14.74 -30.89
N ASN A 404 0.10 -14.38 -31.99
CA ASN A 404 -0.61 -13.12 -32.18
C ASN A 404 -2.11 -13.24 -31.86
N ALA A 405 -2.48 -14.10 -30.91
CA ALA A 405 -3.89 -14.29 -30.53
C ALA A 405 -4.56 -12.95 -30.14
N PRO A 406 -5.85 -12.75 -30.50
CA PRO A 406 -6.59 -11.53 -30.21
C PRO A 406 -6.90 -11.41 -28.72
N VAL A 407 -7.16 -10.18 -28.24
CA VAL A 407 -7.66 -9.95 -26.87
C VAL A 407 -9.06 -10.51 -26.70
N ASN A 408 -9.90 -10.41 -27.73
CA ASN A 408 -11.29 -10.89 -27.67
C ASN A 408 -11.46 -12.11 -28.58
N ILE A 409 -11.75 -13.27 -28.00
CA ILE A 409 -11.99 -14.54 -28.70
C ILE A 409 -13.08 -14.42 -29.77
N ASN A 410 -14.10 -13.61 -29.56
CA ASN A 410 -15.21 -13.41 -30.50
C ASN A 410 -14.80 -12.75 -31.82
N LYS A 411 -13.55 -12.21 -31.90
CA LYS A 411 -13.01 -11.72 -33.19
C LYS A 411 -12.56 -12.84 -34.12
N GLY A 412 -12.42 -14.06 -33.58
CA GLY A 412 -11.84 -15.20 -34.30
C GLY A 412 -10.34 -15.11 -34.48
N GLY A 413 -9.73 -16.20 -34.94
CA GLY A 413 -8.29 -16.27 -35.21
C GLY A 413 -7.40 -16.43 -33.97
N ALA A 414 -7.92 -16.99 -32.87
CA ALA A 414 -7.16 -17.30 -31.68
C ALA A 414 -6.49 -18.67 -31.72
N ILE A 415 -7.18 -19.67 -32.26
CA ILE A 415 -6.76 -21.08 -32.26
C ILE A 415 -5.84 -21.35 -33.44
N ALA A 416 -4.71 -22.02 -33.22
CA ALA A 416 -3.75 -22.40 -34.25
C ALA A 416 -4.35 -23.40 -35.27
N ASN A 417 -3.78 -23.45 -36.47
CA ASN A 417 -4.17 -24.42 -37.48
C ASN A 417 -3.74 -25.83 -37.05
N GLY A 418 -4.54 -26.85 -37.40
CA GLY A 418 -4.26 -28.26 -37.07
C GLY A 418 -4.72 -28.69 -35.68
N VAL A 419 -5.29 -27.78 -34.86
CA VAL A 419 -5.88 -28.11 -33.55
C VAL A 419 -7.18 -28.86 -33.68
N SER A 420 -7.99 -28.49 -34.67
CA SER A 420 -9.27 -29.13 -34.97
C SER A 420 -9.53 -29.16 -36.49
N GLN A 421 -9.68 -30.36 -37.05
CA GLN A 421 -10.00 -30.54 -38.49
C GLN A 421 -11.31 -29.81 -38.83
N GLU A 422 -12.32 -29.88 -37.98
CA GLU A 422 -13.61 -29.22 -38.21
C GLU A 422 -13.44 -27.69 -38.30
N LEU A 423 -12.58 -27.11 -37.43
CA LEU A 423 -12.28 -25.67 -37.47
C LEU A 423 -11.57 -25.26 -38.74
N ASP A 424 -10.60 -26.06 -39.20
CA ASP A 424 -9.85 -25.79 -40.41
C ASP A 424 -10.73 -25.91 -41.66
N ASP A 425 -11.62 -26.89 -41.69
CA ASP A 425 -12.59 -27.06 -42.78
C ASP A 425 -13.59 -25.88 -42.83
N LEU A 426 -14.09 -25.41 -41.69
CA LEU A 426 -14.95 -24.23 -41.61
C LEU A 426 -14.24 -22.95 -42.06
N ARG A 427 -12.99 -22.79 -41.69
CA ARG A 427 -12.13 -21.65 -42.14
C ARG A 427 -11.92 -21.69 -43.66
N ALA A 428 -11.67 -22.87 -44.23
CA ALA A 428 -11.56 -23.06 -45.67
C ALA A 428 -12.87 -22.66 -46.38
N ILE A 429 -14.02 -23.06 -45.87
CA ILE A 429 -15.32 -22.66 -46.40
C ILE A 429 -15.53 -21.14 -46.32
N SER A 430 -15.18 -20.52 -45.19
CA SER A 430 -15.33 -19.06 -45.04
C SER A 430 -14.38 -18.28 -45.96
N SER A 431 -13.13 -18.71 -46.14
CA SER A 431 -12.18 -18.07 -47.08
C SER A 431 -12.55 -18.27 -48.55
N SER A 432 -12.91 -19.48 -48.93
CA SER A 432 -13.38 -19.76 -50.30
C SER A 432 -14.67 -19.01 -50.65
N GLY A 433 -15.54 -18.81 -49.65
CA GLY A 433 -16.73 -17.98 -49.80
C GLY A 433 -16.43 -16.51 -50.09
N LYS A 434 -15.41 -15.93 -49.43
CA LYS A 434 -14.98 -14.56 -49.70
C LYS A 434 -14.36 -14.41 -51.10
N GLU A 435 -13.49 -15.33 -51.50
CA GLU A 435 -12.95 -15.37 -52.86
C GLU A 435 -14.05 -15.53 -53.95
N TYR A 436 -15.13 -16.27 -53.61
CA TYR A 436 -16.27 -16.40 -54.50
C TYR A 436 -17.04 -15.08 -54.64
N LEU A 437 -17.25 -14.33 -53.50
CA LEU A 437 -17.87 -13.02 -53.56
C LEU A 437 -17.07 -12.02 -54.38
N ASP A 438 -15.74 -12.06 -54.31
CA ASP A 438 -14.86 -11.24 -55.16
C ASP A 438 -14.96 -11.61 -56.64
N ARG A 439 -15.00 -12.91 -56.95
CA ARG A 439 -15.24 -13.39 -58.33
C ARG A 439 -16.64 -13.03 -58.83
N MET A 440 -17.65 -13.13 -57.94
CA MET A 440 -19.03 -12.72 -58.28
C MET A 440 -19.07 -11.20 -58.56
N LEU A 441 -18.39 -10.40 -57.74
CA LEU A 441 -18.28 -8.95 -57.94
C LEU A 441 -17.65 -8.62 -59.31
N ALA A 442 -16.55 -9.27 -59.67
CA ALA A 442 -15.90 -9.09 -60.96
C ALA A 442 -16.83 -9.49 -62.12
N ARG A 443 -17.48 -10.68 -62.05
CA ARG A 443 -18.42 -11.18 -63.05
C ARG A 443 -19.63 -10.23 -63.24
N GLU A 444 -20.26 -9.81 -62.12
CA GLU A 444 -21.41 -8.91 -62.17
C GLU A 444 -21.04 -7.49 -62.61
N SER A 445 -19.83 -7.03 -62.31
CA SER A 445 -19.31 -5.76 -62.79
C SER A 445 -19.08 -5.77 -64.31
N GLU A 446 -18.58 -6.88 -64.87
CA GLU A 446 -18.43 -7.08 -66.31
C GLU A 446 -19.78 -7.22 -66.99
N ARG A 447 -20.71 -8.07 -66.46
CA ARG A 447 -22.05 -8.29 -66.97
C ARG A 447 -22.88 -7.00 -67.06
N THR A 448 -22.79 -6.14 -66.03
CA THR A 448 -23.62 -4.92 -65.97
C THR A 448 -22.94 -3.69 -66.53
N ALA A 449 -21.65 -3.79 -66.84
CA ALA A 449 -20.78 -2.64 -67.15
C ALA A 449 -20.87 -1.48 -66.13
N ILE A 450 -20.96 -1.84 -64.86
CA ILE A 450 -20.95 -0.91 -63.71
C ILE A 450 -19.60 -1.01 -62.96
N PRO A 451 -18.61 -0.14 -63.18
CA PRO A 451 -17.27 -0.23 -62.55
C PRO A 451 -17.26 0.13 -61.05
N SER A 452 -18.34 0.75 -60.56
CA SER A 452 -18.46 1.18 -59.13
C SER A 452 -19.31 0.18 -58.32
N LEU A 453 -19.52 -1.02 -58.81
CA LEU A 453 -20.26 -2.08 -58.11
C LEU A 453 -19.49 -2.47 -56.86
N LYS A 454 -20.20 -2.68 -55.73
CA LYS A 454 -19.62 -3.10 -54.50
C LYS A 454 -20.49 -4.13 -53.79
N ILE A 455 -19.94 -5.26 -53.43
CA ILE A 455 -20.57 -6.17 -52.50
C ILE A 455 -20.15 -5.77 -51.08
N ALA A 456 -21.13 -5.56 -50.20
CA ALA A 456 -20.88 -5.19 -48.80
C ALA A 456 -21.87 -5.92 -47.86
N PHE A 457 -21.56 -5.92 -46.59
CA PHE A 457 -22.36 -6.58 -45.54
C PHE A 457 -23.02 -5.56 -44.63
N ASN A 458 -24.27 -5.84 -44.22
CA ASN A 458 -24.99 -5.05 -43.21
C ASN A 458 -25.73 -6.03 -42.28
N ASN A 459 -25.63 -5.77 -40.94
CA ASN A 459 -26.23 -6.64 -39.92
C ASN A 459 -27.77 -6.80 -40.02
N VAL A 460 -28.46 -5.91 -40.75
CA VAL A 460 -29.95 -5.97 -40.94
C VAL A 460 -30.34 -6.76 -42.17
N PHE A 461 -29.60 -6.62 -43.27
CA PHE A 461 -29.96 -7.12 -44.59
C PHE A 461 -29.01 -8.19 -45.12
N GLY A 462 -27.91 -8.47 -44.43
CA GLY A 462 -26.88 -9.41 -44.88
C GLY A 462 -25.99 -8.82 -45.99
N TYR A 463 -25.48 -9.69 -46.86
CA TYR A 463 -24.70 -9.26 -48.01
C TYR A 463 -25.61 -8.65 -49.10
N TYR A 464 -25.14 -7.53 -49.68
CA TYR A 464 -25.86 -6.81 -50.71
C TYR A 464 -24.89 -6.25 -51.75
N ILE A 465 -25.43 -6.08 -52.98
CA ILE A 465 -24.76 -5.37 -54.06
C ILE A 465 -25.20 -3.92 -54.00
N GLU A 466 -24.24 -2.98 -53.86
CA GLU A 466 -24.51 -1.55 -53.85
C GLU A 466 -24.24 -0.94 -55.22
N VAL A 467 -25.25 -0.28 -55.77
CA VAL A 467 -25.25 0.40 -57.06
C VAL A 467 -25.48 1.88 -56.84
N ARG A 468 -24.61 2.74 -57.34
CA ARG A 468 -24.81 4.21 -57.29
C ARG A 468 -25.98 4.59 -58.19
N ASN A 469 -26.73 5.60 -57.79
CA ASN A 469 -27.92 6.08 -58.54
C ASN A 469 -27.64 6.45 -60.00
N THR A 470 -26.38 6.79 -60.33
CA THR A 470 -25.91 7.08 -61.69
C THR A 470 -25.93 5.88 -62.63
N HIS A 471 -26.04 4.65 -62.11
CA HIS A 471 -26.05 3.39 -62.92
C HIS A 471 -27.33 2.56 -62.68
N LYS A 472 -28.35 3.15 -62.10
CA LYS A 472 -29.58 2.48 -61.74
C LYS A 472 -30.24 1.79 -62.95
N ASP A 473 -30.19 2.40 -64.18
CA ASP A 473 -30.79 1.89 -65.37
C ASP A 473 -30.08 0.65 -65.98
N LYS A 474 -28.92 0.27 -65.42
CA LYS A 474 -28.10 -0.87 -65.83
C LYS A 474 -28.28 -2.08 -64.92
N VAL A 475 -29.17 -1.97 -63.91
CA VAL A 475 -29.42 -3.07 -62.99
C VAL A 475 -30.26 -4.15 -63.66
N PRO A 476 -29.82 -5.44 -63.65
CA PRO A 476 -30.56 -6.57 -64.21
C PRO A 476 -31.88 -6.82 -63.48
N ASP A 477 -32.88 -7.32 -64.18
CA ASP A 477 -34.22 -7.64 -63.66
C ASP A 477 -34.21 -8.78 -62.63
N ASP A 478 -33.18 -9.60 -62.58
CA ASP A 478 -33.01 -10.71 -61.66
C ASP A 478 -32.50 -10.25 -60.29
N TRP A 479 -32.12 -8.95 -60.11
CA TRP A 479 -31.70 -8.38 -58.81
C TRP A 479 -32.89 -7.83 -58.05
N VAL A 480 -33.07 -8.30 -56.80
CA VAL A 480 -34.15 -7.83 -55.93
C VAL A 480 -33.68 -6.64 -55.11
N ARG A 481 -34.30 -5.49 -55.27
CA ARG A 481 -34.04 -4.27 -54.52
C ARG A 481 -34.49 -4.43 -53.06
N LYS A 482 -33.59 -4.17 -52.11
CA LYS A 482 -33.84 -4.25 -50.68
C LYS A 482 -33.91 -2.90 -50.01
N GLN A 483 -33.09 -1.92 -50.42
CA GLN A 483 -33.03 -0.62 -49.79
C GLN A 483 -32.66 0.46 -50.80
N THR A 484 -33.31 1.61 -50.69
CA THR A 484 -32.97 2.83 -51.43
C THR A 484 -32.29 3.82 -50.45
N LEU A 485 -31.09 4.30 -50.80
CA LEU A 485 -30.37 5.33 -50.09
C LEU A 485 -30.36 6.61 -50.93
N VAL A 486 -29.88 7.72 -50.33
CA VAL A 486 -29.80 9.02 -50.99
C VAL A 486 -28.94 8.95 -52.29
N ASN A 487 -27.83 8.22 -52.25
CA ASN A 487 -26.83 8.18 -53.34
C ASN A 487 -26.64 6.79 -53.98
N ALA A 488 -27.35 5.75 -53.50
CA ALA A 488 -27.19 4.37 -53.98
C ALA A 488 -28.45 3.53 -53.71
N GLU A 489 -28.59 2.45 -54.42
CA GLU A 489 -29.56 1.41 -54.11
C GLU A 489 -28.85 0.07 -53.80
N ARG A 490 -29.49 -0.73 -52.91
CA ARG A 490 -28.95 -2.02 -52.46
C ARG A 490 -29.81 -3.17 -52.98
N TYR A 491 -29.15 -4.14 -53.59
CA TYR A 491 -29.78 -5.28 -54.23
C TYR A 491 -29.25 -6.57 -53.64
N ILE A 492 -30.05 -7.65 -53.80
CA ILE A 492 -29.67 -9.03 -53.51
C ILE A 492 -29.97 -9.90 -54.71
N THR A 493 -29.19 -10.98 -54.86
CA THR A 493 -29.47 -12.07 -55.81
C THR A 493 -29.70 -13.37 -55.06
N GLU A 494 -30.36 -14.35 -55.66
CA GLU A 494 -30.59 -15.66 -55.03
C GLU A 494 -29.29 -16.36 -54.74
N GLU A 495 -28.34 -16.29 -55.64
CA GLU A 495 -26.98 -16.82 -55.53
C GLU A 495 -26.24 -16.16 -54.36
N LEU A 496 -26.31 -14.84 -54.21
CA LEU A 496 -25.71 -14.12 -53.11
C LEU A 496 -26.29 -14.57 -51.77
N LYS A 497 -27.58 -14.83 -51.68
CA LYS A 497 -28.26 -15.27 -50.49
C LYS A 497 -27.91 -16.71 -50.07
N GLU A 498 -27.73 -17.63 -51.03
CA GLU A 498 -27.25 -18.98 -50.74
C GLU A 498 -25.84 -18.98 -50.18
N TYR A 499 -24.94 -18.22 -50.78
CA TYR A 499 -23.56 -18.09 -50.31
C TYR A 499 -23.47 -17.35 -48.94
N GLU A 500 -24.30 -16.32 -48.74
CA GLU A 500 -24.46 -15.66 -47.45
C GLU A 500 -24.79 -16.67 -46.37
N THR A 501 -25.77 -17.55 -46.57
CA THR A 501 -26.15 -18.55 -45.59
C THR A 501 -25.01 -19.50 -45.24
N LYS A 502 -24.21 -19.89 -46.24
CA LYS A 502 -23.01 -20.75 -46.02
C LYS A 502 -21.90 -20.04 -45.29
N ILE A 503 -21.58 -18.80 -45.65
CA ILE A 503 -20.51 -18.01 -45.03
C ILE A 503 -20.85 -17.63 -43.58
N LEU A 504 -22.04 -17.07 -43.33
CA LEU A 504 -22.47 -16.68 -41.99
C LEU A 504 -22.62 -17.88 -41.08
N GLY A 505 -23.16 -18.99 -41.57
CA GLY A 505 -23.24 -20.23 -40.80
C GLY A 505 -21.85 -20.79 -40.44
N ALA A 506 -20.87 -20.69 -41.34
CA ALA A 506 -19.50 -21.09 -41.06
C ALA A 506 -18.84 -20.12 -40.05
N GLU A 507 -19.02 -18.81 -40.21
CA GLU A 507 -18.45 -17.80 -39.26
C GLU A 507 -19.02 -17.90 -37.83
N GLU A 508 -20.34 -18.20 -37.67
CA GLU A 508 -20.94 -18.44 -36.35
C GLU A 508 -20.36 -19.72 -35.72
N LYS A 509 -20.26 -20.81 -36.44
CA LYS A 509 -19.67 -22.06 -35.96
C LYS A 509 -18.20 -21.94 -35.61
N ILE A 510 -17.42 -21.22 -36.44
CA ILE A 510 -15.99 -20.91 -36.11
C ILE A 510 -15.90 -20.25 -34.76
N LYS A 511 -16.70 -19.23 -34.46
CA LYS A 511 -16.68 -18.51 -33.17
C LYS A 511 -17.03 -19.43 -32.00
N GLU A 512 -18.08 -20.25 -32.16
CA GLU A 512 -18.49 -21.20 -31.13
C GLU A 512 -17.41 -22.24 -30.84
N LEU A 513 -16.78 -22.80 -31.88
CA LEU A 513 -15.76 -23.83 -31.78
C LEU A 513 -14.46 -23.27 -31.22
N GLU A 514 -14.02 -22.06 -31.65
CA GLU A 514 -12.84 -21.38 -31.05
C GLU A 514 -13.08 -21.07 -29.59
N GLN A 515 -14.28 -20.62 -29.19
CA GLN A 515 -14.63 -20.38 -27.79
C GLN A 515 -14.59 -21.67 -26.98
N GLN A 516 -15.06 -22.78 -27.50
CA GLN A 516 -15.01 -24.08 -26.81
C GLN A 516 -13.58 -24.55 -26.64
N LEU A 517 -12.77 -24.58 -27.71
CA LEU A 517 -11.36 -25.00 -27.66
C LEU A 517 -10.53 -24.15 -26.72
N PHE A 518 -10.79 -22.85 -26.69
CA PHE A 518 -10.13 -21.95 -25.74
C PHE A 518 -10.58 -22.24 -24.29
N THR A 519 -11.86 -22.51 -24.06
CA THR A 519 -12.37 -22.89 -22.73
C THR A 519 -11.74 -24.19 -22.26
N ASP A 520 -11.58 -25.18 -23.14
CA ASP A 520 -10.94 -26.45 -22.82
C ASP A 520 -9.45 -26.25 -22.47
N LEU A 521 -8.74 -25.36 -23.18
CA LEU A 521 -7.37 -24.97 -22.87
C LEU A 521 -7.29 -24.32 -21.48
N VAL A 522 -8.19 -23.37 -21.17
CA VAL A 522 -8.26 -22.72 -19.85
C VAL A 522 -8.49 -23.75 -18.74
N GLN A 523 -9.41 -24.72 -18.95
CA GLN A 523 -9.64 -25.79 -17.97
C GLN A 523 -8.42 -26.69 -17.78
N TYR A 524 -7.64 -26.92 -18.83
CA TYR A 524 -6.36 -27.65 -18.72
C TYR A 524 -5.37 -26.85 -17.86
N ILE A 525 -5.19 -25.55 -18.08
CA ILE A 525 -4.24 -24.71 -17.36
C ILE A 525 -4.61 -24.59 -15.86
N ILE A 526 -5.90 -24.59 -15.52
CA ILE A 526 -6.40 -24.52 -14.12
C ILE A 526 -5.83 -25.66 -13.26
N GLN A 527 -5.51 -26.82 -13.83
CA GLN A 527 -4.91 -27.94 -13.07
C GLN A 527 -3.50 -27.62 -12.58
N PHE A 528 -2.84 -26.61 -13.14
CA PHE A 528 -1.46 -26.23 -12.83
C PHE A 528 -1.35 -24.88 -12.08
N VAL A 529 -2.44 -24.41 -11.47
CA VAL A 529 -2.43 -23.15 -10.70
C VAL A 529 -1.34 -23.17 -9.63
N GLN A 530 -1.21 -24.26 -8.88
CA GLN A 530 -0.26 -24.39 -7.78
C GLN A 530 1.20 -24.26 -8.23
N PRO A 531 1.72 -25.05 -9.22
CA PRO A 531 3.10 -24.87 -9.66
C PRO A 531 3.38 -23.51 -10.25
N ILE A 532 2.43 -22.90 -10.97
CA ILE A 532 2.59 -21.56 -11.54
C ILE A 532 2.68 -20.50 -10.44
N GLN A 533 1.82 -20.55 -9.42
CA GLN A 533 1.88 -19.63 -8.28
C GLN A 533 3.18 -19.81 -7.46
N HIS A 534 3.65 -21.05 -7.32
CA HIS A 534 4.92 -21.32 -6.64
C HIS A 534 6.10 -20.68 -7.39
N ASN A 535 6.16 -20.84 -8.70
CA ASN A 535 7.17 -20.21 -9.54
C ASN A 535 7.09 -18.67 -9.46
N ALA A 536 5.89 -18.10 -9.47
CA ALA A 536 5.69 -16.66 -9.32
C ALA A 536 6.25 -16.12 -7.99
N LYS A 537 6.04 -16.84 -6.88
CA LYS A 537 6.61 -16.49 -5.57
C LYS A 537 8.14 -16.57 -5.57
N THR A 538 8.71 -17.59 -6.21
CA THR A 538 10.18 -17.73 -6.33
C THR A 538 10.76 -16.59 -7.17
N ILE A 539 10.12 -16.23 -8.27
CA ILE A 539 10.50 -15.07 -9.10
C ILE A 539 10.45 -13.78 -8.29
N ALA A 540 9.37 -13.54 -7.55
CA ALA A 540 9.24 -12.36 -6.70
C ALA A 540 10.37 -12.26 -5.67
N GLN A 541 10.80 -13.38 -5.06
CA GLN A 541 11.94 -13.41 -4.14
C GLN A 541 13.25 -13.04 -4.84
N ILE A 542 13.51 -13.62 -6.00
CA ILE A 542 14.70 -13.31 -6.81
C ILE A 542 14.72 -11.82 -7.16
N ASP A 543 13.61 -11.27 -7.61
CA ASP A 543 13.49 -9.86 -7.99
C ASP A 543 13.72 -8.90 -6.81
N CYS A 544 13.22 -9.22 -5.61
CA CYS A 544 13.52 -8.47 -4.39
C CYS A 544 15.02 -8.49 -4.04
N LEU A 545 15.66 -9.66 -4.11
CA LEU A 545 17.09 -9.81 -3.81
C LEU A 545 17.96 -9.09 -4.86
N LEU A 546 17.55 -9.16 -6.12
CA LEU A 546 18.15 -8.40 -7.21
C LEU A 546 18.01 -6.89 -6.99
N SER A 547 16.84 -6.43 -6.56
CA SER A 547 16.60 -5.04 -6.20
C SER A 547 17.57 -4.57 -5.12
N PHE A 548 17.82 -5.38 -4.08
CA PHE A 548 18.82 -5.08 -3.05
C PHE A 548 20.25 -5.06 -3.57
N ALA A 549 20.61 -5.96 -4.49
CA ALA A 549 21.92 -5.97 -5.11
C ALA A 549 22.15 -4.71 -5.97
N VAL A 550 21.18 -4.35 -6.81
CA VAL A 550 21.25 -3.13 -7.63
C VAL A 550 21.33 -1.87 -6.76
N LEU A 551 20.53 -1.82 -5.67
CA LEU A 551 20.57 -0.72 -4.72
C LEU A 551 21.94 -0.60 -4.05
N ALA A 552 22.53 -1.74 -3.64
CA ALA A 552 23.83 -1.79 -2.97
C ALA A 552 24.97 -1.29 -3.87
N VAL A 553 25.01 -1.76 -5.11
CA VAL A 553 26.02 -1.32 -6.10
C VAL A 553 25.86 0.17 -6.42
N SER A 554 24.62 0.61 -6.70
CA SER A 554 24.34 1.99 -7.13
C SER A 554 24.62 3.03 -6.03
N ASN A 555 24.60 2.64 -4.75
CA ASN A 555 24.67 3.55 -3.61
C ASN A 555 25.84 3.27 -2.67
N ASN A 556 26.75 2.36 -3.03
CA ASN A 556 27.87 1.94 -2.18
C ASN A 556 27.39 1.51 -0.78
N TYR A 557 26.40 0.61 -0.73
CA TYR A 557 25.93 0.01 0.52
C TYR A 557 26.78 -1.22 0.85
N VAL A 558 26.92 -1.52 2.14
CA VAL A 558 27.72 -2.63 2.63
C VAL A 558 26.87 -3.71 3.26
N CYS A 559 27.37 -4.94 3.26
CA CYS A 559 26.73 -6.06 3.96
C CYS A 559 26.84 -5.83 5.48
N PRO A 560 25.73 -5.70 6.22
CA PRO A 560 25.80 -5.60 7.68
C PRO A 560 26.04 -6.99 8.30
N VAL A 561 26.71 -7.02 9.43
CA VAL A 561 26.77 -8.21 10.30
C VAL A 561 25.57 -8.15 11.23
N VAL A 562 24.64 -9.10 11.05
CA VAL A 562 23.47 -9.26 11.92
C VAL A 562 23.67 -10.48 12.80
N ASP A 563 23.53 -10.33 14.12
CA ASP A 563 23.70 -11.42 15.08
C ASP A 563 22.68 -11.33 16.23
N ASP A 564 22.68 -12.32 17.11
CA ASP A 564 21.83 -12.37 18.30
C ASP A 564 22.26 -11.49 19.46
N SER A 565 23.31 -10.68 19.27
CA SER A 565 23.72 -9.70 20.28
C SER A 565 22.65 -8.61 20.49
N THR A 566 22.86 -7.75 21.48
CA THR A 566 21.96 -6.63 21.76
C THR A 566 22.55 -5.27 21.39
N GLY A 567 23.76 -5.24 20.80
CA GLY A 567 24.44 -4.01 20.41
C GLY A 567 24.06 -3.53 19.02
N ILE A 568 24.23 -2.24 18.76
CA ILE A 568 24.15 -1.64 17.43
C ILE A 568 25.40 -0.78 17.27
N GLU A 569 26.22 -1.10 16.27
CA GLU A 569 27.41 -0.33 15.90
C GLU A 569 27.34 0.01 14.41
N ILE A 570 27.33 1.28 14.10
CA ILE A 570 27.25 1.81 12.73
C ILE A 570 28.42 2.78 12.54
N LYS A 571 29.27 2.54 11.56
CA LYS A 571 30.37 3.43 11.17
C LYS A 571 30.03 4.12 9.87
N ASN A 572 30.17 5.45 9.85
CA ASN A 572 29.86 6.30 8.72
C ASN A 572 28.48 5.98 8.11
N GLY A 573 27.45 5.89 8.97
CA GLY A 573 26.06 5.68 8.55
C GLY A 573 25.52 6.89 7.80
N ARG A 574 24.73 6.64 6.75
CA ARG A 574 24.07 7.66 5.92
C ARG A 574 22.57 7.46 5.94
N HIS A 575 21.80 8.52 5.70
CA HIS A 575 20.35 8.43 5.64
C HIS A 575 19.91 8.04 4.20
N PRO A 576 19.32 6.84 3.97
CA PRO A 576 19.07 6.30 2.64
C PRO A 576 18.16 7.18 1.77
N VAL A 577 17.26 7.93 2.39
CA VAL A 577 16.32 8.79 1.66
C VAL A 577 16.92 10.18 1.42
N ILE A 578 17.49 10.80 2.47
CA ILE A 578 18.03 12.17 2.35
C ILE A 578 19.20 12.21 1.36
N GLU A 579 20.12 11.22 1.40
CA GLU A 579 21.25 11.18 0.47
C GLU A 579 20.85 11.17 -1.01
N LYS A 580 19.63 10.66 -1.31
CA LYS A 580 19.09 10.65 -2.68
C LYS A 580 18.39 11.94 -3.08
N GLN A 581 18.05 12.79 -2.13
CA GLN A 581 17.38 14.06 -2.37
C GLN A 581 18.36 15.26 -2.38
N LEU A 582 19.62 15.03 -2.01
CA LEU A 582 20.63 16.08 -2.05
C LEU A 582 20.89 16.53 -3.50
N PRO A 583 21.15 17.84 -3.72
CA PRO A 583 21.56 18.34 -5.00
C PRO A 583 22.84 17.67 -5.52
N ILE A 584 23.00 17.64 -6.83
CA ILE A 584 24.20 17.07 -7.46
C ILE A 584 25.45 17.81 -6.95
N GLY A 585 26.40 17.06 -6.40
CA GLY A 585 27.66 17.62 -5.83
C GLY A 585 27.63 17.85 -4.34
N GLU A 586 26.47 17.67 -3.67
CA GLU A 586 26.40 17.66 -2.21
C GLU A 586 26.39 16.22 -1.68
N GLU A 587 27.23 15.95 -0.67
CA GLU A 587 27.33 14.64 -0.02
C GLU A 587 26.65 14.68 1.35
N TYR A 588 25.99 13.57 1.71
CA TYR A 588 25.45 13.38 3.05
C TYR A 588 26.58 13.20 4.06
N ILE A 589 26.55 13.97 5.15
CA ILE A 589 27.57 13.87 6.22
C ILE A 589 27.30 12.60 7.05
N ALA A 590 28.14 11.62 6.84
CA ALA A 590 28.04 10.31 7.49
C ALA A 590 28.37 10.40 8.99
N ASN A 591 27.66 9.60 9.83
CA ASN A 591 27.79 9.62 11.28
C ASN A 591 28.03 8.24 11.87
N ASP A 592 28.85 8.19 12.92
CA ASP A 592 29.08 6.98 13.69
C ASP A 592 28.11 6.91 14.86
N LEU A 593 27.66 5.70 15.17
CA LEU A 593 26.73 5.44 16.27
C LEU A 593 27.04 4.09 16.92
N VAL A 594 27.09 4.09 18.25
CA VAL A 594 27.22 2.88 19.05
C VAL A 594 26.15 2.88 20.13
N LEU A 595 25.35 1.82 20.20
CA LEU A 595 24.38 1.58 21.28
C LEU A 595 24.64 0.21 21.91
N SER A 596 24.72 0.15 23.22
CA SER A 596 24.90 -1.10 23.96
C SER A 596 24.16 -1.05 25.30
N ARG A 597 23.53 -2.13 25.72
CA ARG A 597 22.74 -2.19 26.96
C ARG A 597 23.57 -1.87 28.22
N ASN A 598 24.85 -2.13 28.21
CA ASN A 598 25.68 -2.07 29.42
C ASN A 598 26.52 -0.83 29.55
N GLN A 599 26.86 -0.15 28.45
CA GLN A 599 27.79 1.00 28.48
C GLN A 599 27.18 2.29 27.95
N GLN A 600 26.43 2.19 26.85
CA GLN A 600 25.82 3.32 26.13
C GLN A 600 24.41 2.98 25.70
N GLN A 601 23.52 2.88 26.69
CA GLN A 601 22.13 2.50 26.48
C GLN A 601 21.33 3.66 25.87
N ILE A 602 21.52 4.86 26.41
CA ILE A 602 20.83 6.07 26.00
C ILE A 602 21.86 7.09 25.50
N ILE A 603 21.66 7.58 24.30
CA ILE A 603 22.39 8.71 23.74
C ILE A 603 21.48 9.92 23.75
N MET A 604 21.85 10.91 24.58
CA MET A 604 21.26 12.25 24.58
C MET A 604 21.88 13.06 23.45
N ILE A 605 21.09 13.52 22.50
CA ILE A 605 21.58 14.29 21.35
C ILE A 605 21.08 15.71 21.45
N THR A 606 22.00 16.64 21.77
CA THR A 606 21.74 18.08 21.81
C THR A 606 22.19 18.78 20.53
N GLY A 607 21.75 20.00 20.34
CA GLY A 607 22.16 20.83 19.21
C GLY A 607 21.02 21.69 18.69
N PRO A 608 21.31 22.66 17.81
CA PRO A 608 20.30 23.59 17.29
C PRO A 608 19.25 22.88 16.41
N ASN A 609 18.11 23.50 16.24
CA ASN A 609 17.14 23.07 15.22
C ASN A 609 17.78 23.19 13.84
N MET A 610 17.41 22.34 12.90
CA MET A 610 18.00 22.19 11.55
C MET A 610 19.43 21.59 11.53
N SER A 611 20.04 21.24 12.67
CA SER A 611 21.36 20.59 12.68
C SER A 611 21.35 19.14 12.16
N GLY A 612 20.18 18.50 12.10
CA GLY A 612 20.04 17.12 11.61
C GLY A 612 19.84 16.06 12.70
N LYS A 613 19.50 16.44 13.95
CA LYS A 613 19.19 15.51 15.04
C LYS A 613 18.17 14.43 14.62
N SER A 614 17.00 14.86 14.16
CA SER A 614 15.93 13.95 13.72
C SER A 614 16.35 13.06 12.55
N ALA A 615 17.22 13.56 11.65
CA ALA A 615 17.74 12.77 10.54
C ALA A 615 18.64 11.63 11.03
N ILE A 616 19.48 11.85 12.06
CA ILE A 616 20.34 10.82 12.67
C ILE A 616 19.49 9.74 13.36
N LEU A 617 18.41 10.13 14.06
CA LEU A 617 17.50 9.19 14.68
C LEU A 617 16.87 8.28 13.60
N ARG A 618 16.24 8.88 12.59
CA ARG A 618 15.59 8.14 11.50
C ARG A 618 16.59 7.27 10.74
N GLN A 619 17.77 7.80 10.40
CA GLN A 619 18.87 7.06 9.77
C GLN A 619 19.14 5.73 10.49
N THR A 620 19.26 5.77 11.82
CA THR A 620 19.56 4.59 12.63
C THR A 620 18.46 3.53 12.49
N ALA A 621 17.20 3.93 12.63
CA ALA A 621 16.07 2.99 12.44
C ALA A 621 16.02 2.43 11.02
N LEU A 622 16.22 3.25 9.99
CA LEU A 622 16.18 2.81 8.60
C LEU A 622 17.32 1.83 8.25
N ILE A 623 18.52 2.04 8.80
CA ILE A 623 19.65 1.12 8.67
C ILE A 623 19.33 -0.24 9.33
N VAL A 624 18.75 -0.24 10.53
CA VAL A 624 18.32 -1.47 11.22
C VAL A 624 17.24 -2.20 10.43
N LEU A 625 16.25 -1.46 9.90
CA LEU A 625 15.18 -2.04 9.08
C LEU A 625 15.74 -2.70 7.81
N LEU A 626 16.59 -2.00 7.07
CA LEU A 626 17.23 -2.53 5.87
C LEU A 626 18.03 -3.81 6.16
N ALA A 627 18.81 -3.81 7.25
CA ALA A 627 19.58 -4.98 7.67
C ALA A 627 18.66 -6.18 7.96
N GLN A 628 17.57 -5.98 8.69
CA GLN A 628 16.64 -7.04 9.05
C GLN A 628 15.66 -7.42 7.92
N MET A 629 15.59 -6.64 6.84
CA MET A 629 14.97 -7.07 5.59
C MET A 629 15.88 -8.02 4.79
N GLY A 630 17.16 -8.09 5.11
CA GLY A 630 18.18 -8.82 4.35
C GLY A 630 18.80 -7.99 3.22
N SER A 631 18.69 -6.66 3.29
CA SER A 631 19.34 -5.73 2.38
C SER A 631 20.71 -5.30 2.90
N TYR A 632 21.56 -4.82 2.01
CA TYR A 632 22.75 -4.07 2.36
C TYR A 632 22.35 -2.67 2.87
N VAL A 633 23.24 -2.02 3.64
CA VAL A 633 22.95 -0.79 4.38
C VAL A 633 23.87 0.37 4.00
N PRO A 634 23.36 1.62 4.07
CA PRO A 634 24.14 2.83 3.78
C PRO A 634 25.11 3.17 4.93
N ALA A 635 26.20 2.43 5.01
CA ALA A 635 27.25 2.63 6.01
C ALA A 635 28.61 2.20 5.44
N GLN A 636 29.71 2.52 6.14
CA GLN A 636 31.01 1.93 5.86
C GLN A 636 31.15 0.55 6.51
N ASN A 637 30.58 0.40 7.71
CA ASN A 637 30.47 -0.87 8.44
C ASN A 637 29.25 -0.80 9.36
N ALA A 638 28.55 -1.93 9.53
CA ALA A 638 27.44 -2.03 10.46
C ALA A 638 27.43 -3.41 11.12
N LYS A 639 27.35 -3.42 12.46
CA LYS A 639 27.11 -4.62 13.26
C LYS A 639 25.84 -4.37 14.08
N ILE A 640 24.84 -5.22 13.86
CA ILE A 640 23.49 -5.00 14.37
C ILE A 640 23.00 -6.27 15.06
N GLY A 641 22.86 -6.19 16.39
CA GLY A 641 22.12 -7.18 17.13
C GLY A 641 20.63 -7.08 16.80
N VAL A 642 19.98 -8.22 16.59
CA VAL A 642 18.56 -8.26 16.19
C VAL A 642 17.70 -7.39 17.10
N VAL A 643 16.93 -6.52 16.49
CA VAL A 643 15.93 -5.66 17.12
C VAL A 643 14.56 -6.29 16.95
N ASP A 644 13.79 -6.39 18.01
CA ASP A 644 12.44 -6.97 17.98
C ASP A 644 11.33 -5.92 17.83
N LYS A 645 11.58 -4.70 18.34
CA LYS A 645 10.65 -3.59 18.28
C LYS A 645 11.37 -2.28 17.95
N ILE A 646 10.79 -1.50 17.06
CA ILE A 646 11.26 -0.13 16.77
C ILE A 646 10.14 0.83 17.10
N PHE A 647 10.45 1.81 17.94
CA PHE A 647 9.54 2.87 18.34
C PHE A 647 10.11 4.22 17.95
N THR A 648 9.27 5.09 17.43
CA THR A 648 9.65 6.45 17.12
C THR A 648 8.62 7.44 17.61
N ARG A 649 9.10 8.47 18.29
CA ARG A 649 8.38 9.71 18.53
C ARG A 649 9.19 10.84 17.93
N VAL A 650 8.89 11.20 16.68
CA VAL A 650 9.65 12.18 15.89
C VAL A 650 8.69 13.15 15.23
N GLY A 651 8.86 14.45 15.51
CA GLY A 651 8.08 15.54 14.92
C GLY A 651 6.71 15.77 15.57
N ALA A 652 6.20 16.99 15.42
CA ALA A 652 4.82 17.33 15.82
C ALA A 652 3.87 17.04 14.65
N SER A 653 2.93 16.13 14.83
CA SER A 653 1.82 15.98 13.90
C SER A 653 0.58 16.63 14.51
N ASP A 654 0.13 17.72 13.89
CA ASP A 654 -1.15 18.34 14.24
C ASP A 654 -2.27 17.46 13.71
N ASN A 655 -2.98 16.80 14.59
CA ASN A 655 -4.21 16.09 14.24
C ASN A 655 -5.42 16.99 14.52
N ILE A 656 -5.52 18.08 13.77
CA ILE A 656 -6.57 19.10 13.92
C ILE A 656 -7.98 18.50 13.75
N SER A 657 -8.07 17.40 12.99
CA SER A 657 -9.37 16.76 12.68
C SER A 657 -10.04 16.09 13.88
N MET A 658 -9.27 15.72 14.92
CA MET A 658 -9.79 15.04 16.13
C MET A 658 -9.94 15.95 17.35
N GLY A 659 -9.52 17.22 17.26
CA GLY A 659 -9.59 18.16 18.38
C GLY A 659 -8.66 17.83 19.54
N GLU A 660 -7.71 16.89 19.38
CA GLU A 660 -6.73 16.56 20.39
C GLU A 660 -5.59 17.58 20.39
N SER A 661 -5.15 17.98 21.58
CA SER A 661 -3.95 18.80 21.74
C SER A 661 -2.73 18.04 21.23
N THR A 662 -1.82 18.71 20.50
CA THR A 662 -0.53 18.15 20.06
C THR A 662 0.26 17.51 21.20
N PHE A 663 0.16 18.07 22.42
CA PHE A 663 0.78 17.53 23.61
C PHE A 663 0.11 16.21 24.06
N MET A 664 -1.21 16.09 23.98
CA MET A 664 -1.91 14.84 24.32
C MET A 664 -1.56 13.70 23.37
N VAL A 665 -1.46 13.99 22.06
CA VAL A 665 -0.98 13.03 21.06
C VAL A 665 0.45 12.58 21.41
N GLU A 666 1.35 13.51 21.75
CA GLU A 666 2.71 13.22 22.16
C GLU A 666 2.75 12.29 23.39
N MET A 667 1.94 12.57 24.41
CA MET A 667 1.87 11.75 25.62
C MET A 667 1.30 10.35 25.35
N ASN A 668 0.29 10.23 24.49
CA ASN A 668 -0.28 8.94 24.09
C ASN A 668 0.75 8.08 23.33
N GLU A 669 1.49 8.67 22.39
CA GLU A 669 2.58 7.99 21.66
C GLU A 669 3.68 7.54 22.64
N THR A 670 4.08 8.40 23.56
CA THR A 670 5.12 8.11 24.55
C THR A 670 4.67 7.02 25.52
N ALA A 671 3.42 7.07 26.00
CA ALA A 671 2.85 6.05 26.88
C ALA A 671 2.82 4.67 26.18
N SER A 672 2.42 4.62 24.90
CA SER A 672 2.45 3.39 24.11
C SER A 672 3.89 2.82 24.03
N ILE A 673 4.89 3.66 23.82
CA ILE A 673 6.29 3.24 23.80
C ILE A 673 6.70 2.64 25.15
N LEU A 674 6.52 3.37 26.24
CA LEU A 674 7.01 2.98 27.58
C LEU A 674 6.36 1.68 28.08
N ASN A 675 5.09 1.43 27.74
CA ASN A 675 4.39 0.22 28.13
C ASN A 675 4.75 -1.02 27.28
N ASN A 676 5.42 -0.85 26.13
CA ASN A 676 5.69 -1.94 25.19
C ASN A 676 7.17 -2.23 24.95
N ILE A 677 8.09 -1.61 25.65
CA ILE A 677 9.54 -1.82 25.50
C ILE A 677 9.95 -3.25 25.87
N SER A 678 10.97 -3.75 25.17
CA SER A 678 11.61 -5.04 25.38
C SER A 678 13.13 -4.89 25.48
N GLU A 679 13.83 -5.97 25.77
CA GLU A 679 15.30 -5.99 25.84
C GLU A 679 16.00 -5.68 24.50
N ARG A 680 15.32 -5.95 23.40
CA ARG A 680 15.84 -5.74 22.04
C ARG A 680 15.27 -4.51 21.36
N SER A 681 14.44 -3.73 22.05
CA SER A 681 13.82 -2.53 21.49
C SER A 681 14.85 -1.46 21.13
N LEU A 682 14.55 -0.77 20.01
CA LEU A 682 15.19 0.49 19.61
C LEU A 682 14.15 1.60 19.73
N VAL A 683 14.44 2.59 20.59
CA VAL A 683 13.55 3.72 20.90
C VAL A 683 14.17 5.02 20.39
N LEU A 684 13.41 5.79 19.64
CA LEU A 684 13.81 7.07 19.06
C LEU A 684 12.85 8.17 19.54
N LEU A 685 13.35 9.04 20.40
CA LEU A 685 12.60 10.15 20.98
C LEU A 685 13.16 11.47 20.49
N ASP A 686 12.32 12.32 19.94
CA ASP A 686 12.71 13.61 19.39
C ASP A 686 11.85 14.72 19.97
N GLU A 687 12.50 15.66 20.66
CA GLU A 687 11.93 16.87 21.24
C GLU A 687 10.72 16.61 22.17
N ILE A 688 10.80 15.62 23.04
CA ILE A 688 9.76 15.32 24.02
C ILE A 688 9.56 16.48 24.99
N GLY A 689 8.30 16.83 25.31
CA GLY A 689 7.93 17.90 26.26
C GLY A 689 7.81 19.28 25.61
N ARG A 690 7.88 19.38 24.27
CA ARG A 690 7.81 20.68 23.58
C ARG A 690 6.42 21.32 23.61
N GLY A 691 5.37 20.50 23.76
CA GLY A 691 3.97 20.95 23.70
C GLY A 691 3.41 21.58 25.00
N THR A 692 4.24 21.76 26.05
CA THR A 692 3.82 22.30 27.36
C THR A 692 4.78 23.36 27.85
N SER A 693 4.65 23.78 29.15
CA SER A 693 5.59 24.74 29.75
C SER A 693 7.01 24.16 29.79
N THR A 694 8.03 25.00 29.74
CA THR A 694 9.44 24.59 29.72
C THR A 694 9.78 23.63 30.86
N TYR A 695 9.35 23.96 32.06
CA TYR A 695 9.69 23.16 33.24
C TYR A 695 8.93 21.80 33.27
N ASP A 696 7.67 21.80 32.91
CA ASP A 696 6.91 20.55 32.77
C ASP A 696 7.55 19.67 31.71
N GLY A 697 7.93 20.25 30.57
CA GLY A 697 8.59 19.55 29.48
C GLY A 697 9.91 18.93 29.90
N ILE A 698 10.79 19.67 30.61
CA ILE A 698 12.06 19.17 31.15
C ILE A 698 11.80 18.03 32.12
N SER A 699 10.86 18.24 33.08
CA SER A 699 10.55 17.25 34.12
C SER A 699 10.06 15.93 33.52
N ILE A 700 9.18 15.98 32.52
CA ILE A 700 8.66 14.80 31.81
C ILE A 700 9.79 14.12 31.02
N ALA A 701 10.60 14.89 30.28
CA ALA A 701 11.69 14.35 29.49
C ALA A 701 12.76 13.67 30.39
N TRP A 702 13.07 14.27 31.54
CA TRP A 702 13.98 13.70 32.54
C TRP A 702 13.42 12.37 33.06
N ALA A 703 12.19 12.38 33.57
CA ALA A 703 11.53 11.18 34.11
C ALA A 703 11.42 10.03 33.11
N ILE A 704 11.17 10.32 31.82
CA ILE A 704 11.15 9.32 30.74
C ILE A 704 12.54 8.72 30.54
N ALA A 705 13.58 9.54 30.49
CA ALA A 705 14.95 9.07 30.28
C ALA A 705 15.41 8.21 31.47
N GLU A 706 15.11 8.62 32.69
CA GLU A 706 15.37 7.88 33.91
C GLU A 706 14.62 6.55 33.95
N TYR A 707 13.32 6.57 33.66
CA TYR A 707 12.51 5.34 33.55
C TYR A 707 13.12 4.36 32.54
N LEU A 708 13.50 4.81 31.35
CA LEU A 708 14.14 3.96 30.31
C LEU A 708 15.49 3.41 30.81
N HIS A 709 16.27 4.20 31.57
CA HIS A 709 17.54 3.76 32.10
C HIS A 709 17.37 2.70 33.19
N GLU A 710 16.45 2.90 34.12
CA GLU A 710 16.21 1.99 35.24
C GLU A 710 15.39 0.76 34.86
N HIS A 711 14.62 0.82 33.79
CA HIS A 711 13.76 -0.29 33.36
C HIS A 711 14.57 -1.57 33.10
N PRO A 712 14.11 -2.75 33.55
CA PRO A 712 14.83 -4.02 33.40
C PRO A 712 15.21 -4.38 31.96
N SER A 713 14.39 -4.01 30.97
CA SER A 713 14.68 -4.25 29.55
C SER A 713 15.88 -3.48 29.03
N LYS A 714 16.26 -2.34 29.62
CA LYS A 714 17.38 -1.51 29.18
C LYS A 714 17.35 -1.27 27.66
N ALA A 715 16.22 -0.79 27.17
CA ALA A 715 16.00 -0.55 25.73
C ALA A 715 17.02 0.47 25.20
N LYS A 716 17.56 0.20 24.01
CA LYS A 716 18.49 1.11 23.32
C LYS A 716 17.75 2.37 22.89
N THR A 717 18.22 3.54 23.29
CA THR A 717 17.47 4.77 23.08
C THR A 717 18.35 5.88 22.49
N LEU A 718 17.83 6.54 21.44
CA LEU A 718 18.33 7.83 20.97
C LEU A 718 17.32 8.89 21.39
N PHE A 719 17.79 9.88 22.15
CA PHE A 719 16.97 10.94 22.71
C PHE A 719 17.46 12.30 22.22
N ALA A 720 16.85 12.84 21.20
CA ALA A 720 17.17 14.20 20.75
C ALA A 720 16.34 15.22 21.52
N THR A 721 17.01 16.25 22.00
CA THR A 721 16.38 17.29 22.82
C THR A 721 17.03 18.64 22.60
N HIS A 722 16.28 19.70 22.91
CA HIS A 722 16.80 21.08 23.00
C HIS A 722 16.98 21.52 24.45
N TYR A 723 16.63 20.67 25.43
CA TYR A 723 16.84 20.93 26.85
C TYR A 723 18.28 20.59 27.22
N HIS A 724 19.07 21.63 27.53
CA HIS A 724 20.47 21.48 27.91
C HIS A 724 20.64 20.88 29.31
N GLU A 725 19.61 21.02 30.15
CA GLU A 725 19.55 20.50 31.50
C GLU A 725 19.68 18.97 31.53
N LEU A 726 19.19 18.28 30.48
CA LEU A 726 19.32 16.83 30.40
C LEU A 726 20.78 16.36 30.23
N ASN A 727 21.72 17.26 29.90
CA ASN A 727 23.14 16.92 29.87
C ASN A 727 23.68 16.50 31.24
N GLU A 728 23.09 16.99 32.33
CA GLU A 728 23.49 16.66 33.69
C GLU A 728 23.20 15.19 34.07
N MET A 729 22.27 14.53 33.33
CA MET A 729 21.96 13.11 33.56
C MET A 729 23.17 12.19 33.43
N THR A 730 24.16 12.55 32.63
CA THR A 730 25.38 11.74 32.46
C THR A 730 26.23 11.68 33.71
N THR A 731 26.06 12.60 34.66
CA THR A 731 26.77 12.61 35.94
C THR A 731 26.16 11.62 36.94
N THR A 732 24.87 11.34 36.81
CA THR A 732 24.11 10.48 37.70
C THR A 732 23.90 9.07 37.12
N PHE A 733 23.72 8.96 35.81
CA PHE A 733 23.34 7.71 35.12
C PHE A 733 24.46 7.23 34.21
N GLU A 734 25.20 6.18 34.58
CA GLU A 734 26.40 5.71 33.89
C GLU A 734 26.15 5.28 32.41
N ARG A 735 24.96 4.76 32.07
CA ARG A 735 24.65 4.28 30.75
C ARG A 735 24.02 5.34 29.83
N ILE A 736 23.90 6.59 30.33
CA ILE A 736 23.48 7.74 29.50
C ILE A 736 24.76 8.46 29.04
N LYS A 737 24.85 8.77 27.74
CA LYS A 737 25.96 9.50 27.14
C LYS A 737 25.46 10.70 26.36
N ASN A 738 26.15 11.83 26.50
CA ASN A 738 25.84 13.04 25.77
C ASN A 738 26.59 13.11 24.46
N TYR A 739 25.86 13.46 23.42
CA TYR A 739 26.38 13.82 22.11
C TYR A 739 25.77 15.13 21.65
N ASN A 740 26.45 15.82 20.75
CA ASN A 740 25.91 16.99 20.10
C ASN A 740 26.09 16.91 18.58
N VAL A 741 25.23 17.57 17.86
CA VAL A 741 25.44 17.76 16.43
C VAL A 741 26.21 19.04 16.22
N SER A 742 27.43 18.90 15.74
CA SER A 742 28.42 20.00 15.72
C SER A 742 28.02 21.09 14.73
N VAL A 743 28.31 22.32 15.16
CA VAL A 743 28.17 23.55 14.39
C VAL A 743 29.48 24.33 14.45
N LYS A 744 29.77 25.07 13.38
CA LYS A 744 30.92 25.98 13.35
C LYS A 744 30.43 27.41 13.33
N GLU A 745 30.75 28.16 14.34
CA GLU A 745 30.45 29.59 14.40
C GLU A 745 31.48 30.37 13.59
N LEU A 746 31.01 31.21 12.71
CA LEU A 746 31.77 32.26 12.05
C LEU A 746 31.24 33.62 12.52
N LYS A 747 32.01 34.67 12.39
CA LYS A 747 31.71 36.01 12.96
C LYS A 747 30.28 36.50 12.77
N ASP A 748 29.59 36.08 11.70
CA ASP A 748 28.22 36.50 11.36
C ASP A 748 27.25 35.38 10.94
N THR A 749 27.72 34.14 10.82
CA THR A 749 26.93 33.00 10.37
C THR A 749 27.27 31.70 11.10
N ILE A 750 26.35 30.75 11.10
CA ILE A 750 26.59 29.40 11.62
C ILE A 750 26.58 28.43 10.44
N ILE A 751 27.60 27.57 10.41
CA ILE A 751 27.66 26.44 9.49
C ILE A 751 27.30 25.19 10.26
N PHE A 752 26.25 24.49 9.83
CA PHE A 752 25.87 23.20 10.38
C PHE A 752 26.77 22.11 9.80
N LEU A 753 27.70 21.59 10.62
CA LEU A 753 28.59 20.51 10.18
C LEU A 753 27.90 19.17 10.14
N ARG A 754 26.71 19.05 10.75
CA ARG A 754 25.85 17.83 10.73
C ARG A 754 26.59 16.57 11.22
N LYS A 755 27.70 16.72 11.97
CA LYS A 755 28.49 15.61 12.50
C LYS A 755 28.14 15.41 13.99
N LEU A 756 27.83 14.16 14.34
CA LEU A 756 27.60 13.75 15.74
C LEU A 756 28.93 13.63 16.46
N VAL A 757 29.09 14.34 17.55
CA VAL A 757 30.32 14.39 18.34
C VAL A 757 29.97 14.13 19.81
N ALA A 758 30.83 13.40 20.52
CA ALA A 758 30.66 13.15 21.95
C ALA A 758 30.75 14.46 22.78
N GLY A 759 29.90 14.55 23.80
CA GLY A 759 29.78 15.73 24.67
C GLY A 759 28.49 16.50 24.43
N GLY A 760 28.02 17.24 25.46
CA GLY A 760 26.80 18.09 25.35
C GLY A 760 27.14 19.47 24.76
N SER A 761 26.12 20.11 24.17
CA SER A 761 26.20 21.53 23.78
C SER A 761 25.50 22.38 24.84
N ASN A 762 26.15 23.43 25.28
CA ASN A 762 25.60 24.36 26.27
C ASN A 762 25.09 25.68 25.64
N HIS A 763 25.10 25.80 24.31
CA HIS A 763 24.72 27.02 23.61
C HIS A 763 23.39 26.89 22.90
N SER A 764 22.53 27.88 23.05
CA SER A 764 21.29 28.03 22.30
C SER A 764 21.55 28.78 20.97
N PHE A 765 21.13 28.21 19.86
CA PHE A 765 21.31 28.79 18.52
C PHE A 765 20.00 29.33 17.89
N GLY A 766 18.92 29.37 18.64
CA GLY A 766 17.59 29.79 18.12
C GLY A 766 17.58 31.15 17.44
N ILE A 767 18.28 32.14 18.03
CA ILE A 767 18.38 33.49 17.49
C ILE A 767 19.17 33.52 16.16
N HIS A 768 20.19 32.69 16.03
CA HIS A 768 20.94 32.56 14.79
C HIS A 768 20.11 31.93 13.65
N VAL A 769 19.29 30.94 14.01
CA VAL A 769 18.33 30.34 13.04
C VAL A 769 17.28 31.38 12.62
N ALA A 770 16.79 32.20 13.55
CA ALA A 770 15.89 33.30 13.24
C ALA A 770 16.53 34.33 12.28
N LYS A 771 17.83 34.62 12.45
CA LYS A 771 18.58 35.47 11.53
C LYS A 771 18.67 34.85 10.12
N LEU A 772 18.97 33.55 10.04
CA LEU A 772 19.03 32.81 8.77
C LEU A 772 17.65 32.76 8.05
N ALA A 773 16.56 32.70 8.81
CA ALA A 773 15.21 32.76 8.29
C ALA A 773 14.76 34.14 7.79
N GLY A 774 15.63 35.17 7.90
CA GLY A 774 15.36 36.51 7.41
C GLY A 774 14.51 37.38 8.34
N MET A 775 14.48 37.07 9.65
CA MET A 775 13.80 37.93 10.63
C MET A 775 14.43 39.35 10.66
N PRO A 776 13.61 40.42 10.89
CA PRO A 776 14.11 41.77 10.95
C PRO A 776 15.21 41.94 11.98
N ASN A 777 16.31 42.63 11.62
CA ASN A 777 17.48 42.82 12.45
C ASN A 777 17.19 43.46 13.83
N GLN A 778 16.17 44.32 13.92
CA GLN A 778 15.73 44.91 15.18
C GLN A 778 15.22 43.86 16.16
N VAL A 779 14.44 42.84 15.69
CA VAL A 779 13.95 41.76 16.49
C VAL A 779 15.09 40.87 16.97
N ILE A 780 16.01 40.53 16.06
CA ILE A 780 17.17 39.71 16.35
C ILE A 780 18.06 40.36 17.44
N HIS A 781 18.32 41.68 17.29
CA HIS A 781 19.14 42.41 18.25
C HIS A 781 18.47 42.48 19.64
N ARG A 782 17.14 42.70 19.67
CA ARG A 782 16.41 42.72 20.95
C ARG A 782 16.39 41.35 21.61
N ALA A 783 16.11 40.30 20.83
CA ALA A 783 16.14 38.91 21.32
C ALA A 783 17.50 38.51 21.90
N SER A 784 18.61 38.91 21.24
CA SER A 784 19.97 38.65 21.74
C SER A 784 20.26 39.35 23.07
N LYS A 785 19.74 40.58 23.28
CA LYS A 785 19.86 41.28 24.55
C LYS A 785 19.09 40.59 25.68
N ILE A 786 17.85 40.15 25.38
CA ILE A 786 16.99 39.44 26.33
C ILE A 786 17.65 38.10 26.72
N LEU A 787 18.13 37.33 25.75
CA LEU A 787 18.79 36.04 25.98
C LEU A 787 19.99 36.19 26.92
N LYS A 788 20.86 37.18 26.68
CA LYS A 788 22.01 37.46 27.54
C LYS A 788 21.61 37.82 28.98
N GLN A 789 20.46 38.45 29.18
CA GLN A 789 19.95 38.78 30.51
C GLN A 789 19.41 37.54 31.23
N LEU A 790 18.72 36.66 30.50
CA LEU A 790 18.18 35.41 31.03
C LEU A 790 19.31 34.41 31.38
N GLU A 791 20.31 34.26 30.53
CA GLU A 791 21.48 33.39 30.78
C GLU A 791 22.31 33.84 31.98
N LYS A 792 22.42 35.16 32.22
CA LYS A 792 23.08 35.70 33.43
C LYS A 792 22.34 35.38 34.74
N LYS A 793 21.02 35.27 34.71
CA LYS A 793 20.20 34.89 35.86
C LYS A 793 20.26 33.37 36.15
N GLN A 794 20.54 32.53 35.18
CA GLN A 794 20.69 31.08 35.38
C GLN A 794 22.05 30.61 35.88
N THR A 795 23.06 31.48 35.91
CA THR A 795 24.43 31.12 36.34
C THR A 795 24.66 31.20 37.86
N SER A 796 23.62 31.43 38.66
CA SER A 796 23.70 31.30 40.10
C SER A 796 23.79 29.83 40.51
N GLU A 797 24.79 29.46 41.29
CA GLU A 797 25.21 28.11 41.72
C GLU A 797 24.11 27.29 42.42
N GLU A 798 23.00 27.90 42.81
CA GLU A 798 21.86 27.27 43.53
C GLU A 798 21.08 26.20 42.77
N VAL A 799 21.09 26.23 41.43
CA VAL A 799 20.35 25.23 40.62
C VAL A 799 21.14 23.92 40.50
N LYS A 800 22.49 23.96 40.54
CA LYS A 800 23.33 22.76 40.36
C LYS A 800 23.29 21.82 41.58
N ASP A 801 23.20 22.36 42.81
CA ASP A 801 23.17 21.54 44.03
C ASP A 801 21.80 20.91 44.31
N THR A 802 20.75 21.49 43.82
CA THR A 802 19.38 20.99 44.07
C THR A 802 19.04 19.73 43.23
N LEU A 803 19.56 19.63 42.01
CA LEU A 803 19.38 18.44 41.16
C LEU A 803 20.16 17.21 41.65
N LYS A 804 21.20 17.36 42.47
CA LYS A 804 22.01 16.25 43.01
C LYS A 804 21.40 15.58 44.25
N ASN A 805 20.45 16.21 44.92
CA ASN A 805 19.93 15.78 46.22
C ASN A 805 18.53 15.20 46.24
N VAL A 806 17.96 14.86 45.11
CA VAL A 806 16.64 14.18 45.01
C VAL A 806 16.84 12.67 45.15
N GLN A 807 17.12 12.21 46.38
CA GLN A 807 16.85 10.82 46.78
C GLN A 807 15.54 10.78 47.57
N ASP A 808 14.68 9.84 47.18
CA ASP A 808 13.38 9.46 47.76
C ASP A 808 13.13 10.00 49.18
N ASP A 809 12.20 10.97 49.33
CA ASP A 809 11.14 10.95 50.33
C ASP A 809 10.21 12.18 50.20
N ASN A 810 8.95 11.96 50.22
CA ASN A 810 7.81 12.84 50.44
C ASN A 810 8.11 14.29 50.86
N MET A 811 8.67 15.10 50.01
CA MET A 811 8.63 16.55 50.13
C MET A 811 8.18 17.15 48.82
N GLN A 812 7.05 17.78 48.85
CA GLN A 812 6.54 18.70 47.86
C GLN A 812 7.60 19.77 47.63
N LEU A 813 8.53 19.56 46.69
CA LEU A 813 9.56 20.50 46.30
C LEU A 813 8.88 21.70 45.64
N SER A 814 8.76 22.77 46.40
CA SER A 814 8.47 24.11 45.91
C SER A 814 9.67 24.60 45.07
N PHE A 815 9.80 24.15 43.85
CA PHE A 815 10.87 24.52 42.93
C PHE A 815 10.60 25.83 42.18
N PHE A 816 9.48 26.53 42.46
CA PHE A 816 9.10 27.76 41.77
C PHE A 816 8.82 28.87 42.73
N GLN A 817 9.84 29.60 43.11
CA GLN A 817 9.66 31.01 43.30
C GLN A 817 9.57 31.63 41.89
N LEU A 818 8.38 31.71 41.31
CA LEU A 818 8.05 32.78 40.41
C LEU A 818 8.39 34.05 41.19
N ASP A 819 9.42 34.79 40.78
CA ASP A 819 9.64 36.17 41.19
C ASP A 819 8.43 36.97 40.68
N ASP A 820 7.35 36.93 41.44
CA ASP A 820 6.26 37.88 41.32
C ASP A 820 6.88 39.21 41.79
N PRO A 821 7.00 40.23 40.93
CA PRO A 821 7.52 41.51 41.32
C PRO A 821 6.92 42.06 42.62
N LEU A 822 5.67 41.68 42.91
CA LEU A 822 4.91 42.04 44.10
C LEU A 822 5.45 41.33 45.32
N LEU A 823 5.99 40.13 45.24
CA LEU A 823 6.63 39.40 46.32
C LEU A 823 8.05 39.92 46.62
N GLU A 824 8.78 40.38 45.59
CA GLU A 824 10.05 41.06 45.75
C GLU A 824 9.87 42.42 46.45
N ASP A 825 8.92 43.23 46.00
CA ASP A 825 8.58 44.51 46.62
C ASP A 825 8.15 44.31 48.09
N LEU A 826 7.38 43.29 48.40
CA LEU A 826 7.00 42.90 49.77
C LEU A 826 8.19 42.46 50.63
N ARG A 827 9.07 41.67 50.05
CA ARG A 827 10.28 41.20 50.74
C ARG A 827 11.20 42.38 51.09
N GLU A 828 11.39 43.31 50.15
CA GLU A 828 12.23 44.50 50.34
C GLU A 828 11.60 45.43 51.41
N GLU A 829 10.28 45.63 51.37
CA GLU A 829 9.56 46.44 52.35
C GLU A 829 9.62 45.84 53.77
N ILE A 830 9.52 44.49 53.88
CA ILE A 830 9.65 43.81 55.19
C ILE A 830 11.12 43.87 55.69
N LEU A 831 12.11 43.67 54.85
CA LEU A 831 13.52 43.67 55.24
C LEU A 831 14.03 45.07 55.56
N THR A 832 13.53 46.12 54.94
CA THR A 832 13.90 47.52 55.22
C THR A 832 13.18 48.12 56.41
N THR A 833 12.14 47.44 56.92
CA THR A 833 11.37 47.92 58.10
C THR A 833 12.13 47.64 59.41
N ASN A 834 12.60 48.66 60.12
CA ASN A 834 13.25 48.51 61.41
C ASN A 834 12.20 48.33 62.52
N LEU A 835 11.95 47.08 62.91
CA LEU A 835 10.95 46.68 63.93
C LEU A 835 11.22 47.26 65.32
N ASP A 836 12.45 47.48 65.70
CA ASP A 836 12.84 47.98 67.01
C ASP A 836 12.60 49.50 67.21
N ALA A 837 12.35 50.20 66.12
CA ALA A 837 12.09 51.62 66.07
C ALA A 837 10.58 51.97 65.96
N LEU A 838 9.66 50.97 65.82
CA LEU A 838 8.24 51.19 65.63
C LEU A 838 7.44 51.07 66.92
N THR A 839 6.55 52.00 67.13
CA THR A 839 5.54 51.88 68.18
C THR A 839 4.50 50.81 67.80
N PRO A 840 3.74 50.20 68.75
CA PRO A 840 2.74 49.18 68.43
C PRO A 840 1.69 49.63 67.43
N ILE A 841 1.33 50.89 67.38
CA ILE A 841 0.34 51.45 66.45
C ILE A 841 0.98 51.58 65.03
N GLU A 842 2.20 52.03 64.95
CA GLU A 842 2.94 52.13 63.70
C GLU A 842 3.23 50.75 63.09
N ALA A 843 3.52 49.74 63.93
CA ALA A 843 3.68 48.36 63.47
C ALA A 843 2.37 47.77 62.86
N LEU A 844 1.25 48.11 63.46
CA LEU A 844 -0.07 47.70 62.99
C LEU A 844 -0.47 48.39 61.64
N MET A 845 -0.07 49.68 61.56
CA MET A 845 -0.26 50.43 60.28
C MET A 845 0.62 49.88 59.19
N LYS A 846 1.88 49.50 59.42
CA LYS A 846 2.81 48.92 58.50
C LYS A 846 2.37 47.52 58.02
N LEU A 847 1.88 46.71 58.95
CA LEU A 847 1.27 45.41 58.64
C LEU A 847 0.02 45.57 57.76
N ASN A 848 -0.78 46.59 57.95
CA ASN A 848 -1.93 46.89 57.13
C ASN A 848 -1.56 47.39 55.71
N GLU A 849 -0.43 48.12 55.57
CA GLU A 849 0.15 48.56 54.35
C GLU A 849 0.67 47.36 53.58
N ILE A 850 1.41 46.46 54.17
CA ILE A 850 1.90 45.18 53.57
C ILE A 850 0.71 44.31 53.12
N LYS A 851 -0.35 44.22 53.95
CA LYS A 851 -1.56 43.49 53.60
C LYS A 851 -2.29 44.11 52.39
N ARG A 852 -2.29 45.45 52.28
CA ARG A 852 -2.87 46.16 51.13
C ARG A 852 -2.08 45.95 49.86
N MET A 853 -0.75 45.79 49.90
CA MET A 853 0.06 45.43 48.75
C MET A 853 -0.32 44.05 48.23
N LEU A 854 -0.61 43.08 49.09
CA LEU A 854 -1.11 41.74 48.72
C LEU A 854 -2.54 41.72 48.18
N THR A 855 -3.36 42.72 48.52
CA THR A 855 -4.78 42.73 48.13
C THR A 855 -5.11 43.64 46.94
N LYS A 856 -4.14 44.41 46.42
CA LYS A 856 -4.32 45.17 45.17
C LYS A 856 -4.18 44.22 43.98
N LYS A 857 -5.31 43.79 43.45
CA LYS A 857 -5.42 43.25 42.09
C LYS A 857 -5.45 44.35 41.09
#